data_d4518eeb6ac6d5113ad882d72a50b5bd
#
_entry.id   d4518eeb6ac6d5113ad882d72a50b5bd
#
_cell.length_a   1.000
_cell.length_b   1.000
_cell.length_c   1.000
_cell.angle_alpha   90.00
_cell.angle_beta   90.00
_cell.angle_gamma   90.00
#
_symmetry.space_group_name_H-M   'P 1'
#
loop_
_entity.id
_entity.type
_entity.pdbx_description
1 polymer ?
#
loop_
_entity_poly.entity_id
_entity_poly.type
_entity_poly.pdbx_seq_one_letter_code
_entity_poly.pdbx_strand_id
1 'polypeptide(L)'
;MATFKTPKATAFGQIKRLISLLLAFAIAISTVVFSGIDIIAAENDSTEDGTNNLRRPVSNEQPMWIVHIDSWNYADPEAIIALVPEDVKPYVVFNISLSINWDTEKQRFMVVEYGYETAKSWVRACAENNVWCMIQPASGGQCHFPDYDTTVDYEETVFAEFFRDYPNFIGYNYCEQFWGFDQADFPVTAQQRYQHFAGLLELCNKYGGYLVDSWCANQWSPPISPIAMLKTIPEFEQACRDYTENFILLEKYTQTGYIADTESLAEGIWLSGYSGNFGVRYDESGWTDSTWNGSGDASKNEYRAVTGLAVYLERFLLNGATVIDGPELAWVECFRETEQTTSEDGYTTRNWDIYEQFEKVTTDFFRQILNGKIRIPTRQEVIDRTKVIIINDVETGNDDDKYSTPESLTEGLYRMDGDGGLRDNHTIYKKTGRYPAIPMSTALADDVAESFEYVIYKSEYDDMFPTIEDKVEFFNEIFPQEYTGDIYAGRYENRWAIYCPYKNTGSSASGVIDLKYNTCDTMGFELPRYSNVLVNEYSDHIDLYLNNYDEEALIPATDVITVSGCTSEPTYTYEDRGITTAKFESSYSDGVFTLRITHIGPMDVTINCSGDATDRETEYQVATLVEPSAPPIYTGTLQHEAEVFESKNIDRYVTNGANESIRNYTGQGYMVLGENEGVSVRDSFKVLEDGTYTVTLRYQAASPDTLKLSVGAFSSAELVLSDTGGEWAQTSAQIHLNKGENLLTLDANGALSSNVCIDNITIDFVEAGTNIMPLLIICIAVVAVVLIVAIIVLICVTKKSKKSKAK
;
A
#
# COMPACT_ATOMS: atom_id res chain seq x y z
N MET A 1 25.55 -86.86 -3.18
CA MET A 1 24.46 -86.79 -4.23
C MET A 1 23.12 -86.67 -3.56
N ALA A 2 22.58 -85.49 -3.42
CA ALA A 2 21.19 -85.27 -2.92
C ALA A 2 20.56 -84.29 -3.84
N THR A 3 19.66 -84.75 -4.61
CA THR A 3 18.86 -83.95 -5.58
C THR A 3 17.74 -83.23 -4.86
N PHE A 4 17.78 -81.87 -4.86
CA PHE A 4 16.64 -81.00 -4.46
C PHE A 4 15.55 -81.01 -5.57
N LYS A 5 14.35 -81.49 -5.22
CA LYS A 5 13.12 -81.33 -6.04
C LYS A 5 12.52 -79.99 -5.69
N THR A 6 12.43 -79.06 -6.65
CA THR A 6 11.60 -77.88 -6.58
C THR A 6 10.11 -78.24 -6.62
N PRO A 7 9.27 -77.62 -5.76
CA PRO A 7 7.81 -77.88 -5.82
C PRO A 7 7.21 -77.16 -7.03
N LYS A 8 6.45 -77.84 -7.82
CA LYS A 8 5.62 -77.27 -8.88
C LYS A 8 4.50 -76.45 -8.24
N ALA A 9 4.57 -75.12 -8.41
CA ALA A 9 3.45 -74.25 -8.07
C ALA A 9 2.19 -74.69 -8.84
N THR A 10 1.11 -75.03 -8.16
CA THR A 10 -0.14 -75.42 -8.76
C THR A 10 -0.74 -74.22 -9.53
N ALA A 11 -1.30 -74.44 -10.68
CA ALA A 11 -1.95 -73.43 -11.57
C ALA A 11 -2.92 -72.50 -10.82
N PHE A 12 -3.50 -72.98 -9.70
CA PHE A 12 -4.41 -72.27 -8.84
C PHE A 12 -3.69 -71.17 -8.03
N GLY A 13 -2.41 -71.33 -7.65
CA GLY A 13 -1.62 -70.35 -6.97
C GLY A 13 -1.14 -69.21 -7.88
N GLN A 14 -0.91 -69.49 -9.16
CA GLN A 14 -0.58 -68.48 -10.16
C GLN A 14 -1.78 -67.62 -10.53
N ILE A 15 -2.97 -68.20 -10.62
CA ILE A 15 -4.25 -67.47 -10.87
C ILE A 15 -4.58 -66.56 -9.71
N LYS A 16 -4.46 -67.02 -8.45
CA LYS A 16 -4.63 -66.13 -7.29
C LYS A 16 -3.68 -64.96 -7.26
N ARG A 17 -2.42 -65.17 -7.63
CA ARG A 17 -1.44 -64.07 -7.72
C ARG A 17 -1.76 -63.09 -8.83
N LEU A 18 -2.25 -63.55 -9.97
CA LEU A 18 -2.65 -62.69 -11.09
C LEU A 18 -3.91 -61.85 -10.76
N ILE A 19 -4.89 -62.46 -10.10
CA ILE A 19 -6.08 -61.74 -9.62
C ILE A 19 -5.74 -60.73 -8.54
N SER A 20 -4.85 -61.04 -7.62
CA SER A 20 -4.39 -60.09 -6.60
C SER A 20 -3.56 -58.95 -7.21
N LEU A 21 -2.76 -59.20 -8.25
CA LEU A 21 -2.07 -58.14 -8.98
C LEU A 21 -2.98 -57.25 -9.80
N LEU A 22 -4.03 -57.82 -10.42
CA LEU A 22 -5.05 -57.05 -11.15
C LEU A 22 -5.92 -56.22 -10.21
N LEU A 23 -6.26 -56.74 -9.03
CA LEU A 23 -6.99 -55.96 -8.02
C LEU A 23 -6.11 -54.82 -7.46
N ALA A 24 -4.84 -55.09 -7.19
CA ALA A 24 -3.91 -54.05 -6.74
C ALA A 24 -3.71 -52.93 -7.80
N PHE A 25 -3.68 -53.33 -9.08
CA PHE A 25 -3.57 -52.39 -10.20
C PHE A 25 -4.84 -51.56 -10.41
N ALA A 26 -6.02 -52.17 -10.21
CA ALA A 26 -7.32 -51.46 -10.25
C ALA A 26 -7.48 -50.50 -9.07
N ILE A 27 -7.00 -50.87 -7.87
CA ILE A 27 -7.00 -50.01 -6.70
C ILE A 27 -5.98 -48.87 -6.92
N ALA A 28 -4.81 -49.12 -7.49
CA ALA A 28 -3.82 -48.10 -7.80
C ALA A 28 -4.33 -47.11 -8.87
N ILE A 29 -5.04 -47.57 -9.87
CA ILE A 29 -5.66 -46.67 -10.88
C ILE A 29 -6.80 -45.85 -10.26
N SER A 30 -7.63 -46.45 -9.40
CA SER A 30 -8.69 -45.69 -8.72
C SER A 30 -8.11 -44.66 -7.75
N THR A 31 -7.03 -44.95 -7.05
CA THR A 31 -6.34 -43.95 -6.19
C THR A 31 -5.71 -42.85 -7.03
N VAL A 32 -5.12 -43.10 -8.16
CA VAL A 32 -4.56 -42.07 -9.06
C VAL A 32 -5.67 -41.25 -9.73
N VAL A 33 -6.85 -41.78 -9.97
CA VAL A 33 -7.99 -41.03 -10.55
C VAL A 33 -8.73 -40.23 -9.47
N PHE A 34 -8.70 -40.65 -8.22
CA PHE A 34 -9.29 -39.90 -7.11
C PHE A 34 -8.31 -38.92 -6.45
N SER A 35 -7.00 -39.05 -6.62
CA SER A 35 -6.01 -38.05 -6.17
C SER A 35 -5.71 -36.96 -7.22
N GLY A 36 -6.36 -36.97 -8.36
CA GLY A 36 -6.26 -35.91 -9.38
C GLY A 36 -7.40 -34.89 -9.31
N ILE A 37 -8.22 -34.93 -8.28
CA ILE A 37 -9.23 -33.89 -7.97
C ILE A 37 -8.99 -33.40 -6.53
N ASP A 38 -7.76 -33.10 -6.22
CA ASP A 38 -7.47 -32.13 -5.19
C ASP A 38 -7.23 -30.81 -5.90
N ILE A 39 -8.20 -29.92 -5.75
CA ILE A 39 -8.05 -28.48 -5.84
C ILE A 39 -6.69 -28.18 -5.23
N ILE A 40 -5.82 -27.55 -6.01
CA ILE A 40 -4.61 -26.92 -5.52
C ILE A 40 -5.09 -25.75 -4.64
N ALA A 41 -5.55 -26.02 -3.44
CA ALA A 41 -5.29 -25.14 -2.34
C ALA A 41 -3.77 -25.23 -2.16
N ALA A 42 -3.08 -24.15 -2.43
CA ALA A 42 -1.68 -24.02 -2.09
C ALA A 42 -1.59 -24.22 -0.58
N GLU A 43 -1.33 -25.45 -0.14
CA GLU A 43 -0.75 -25.67 1.15
C GLU A 43 0.63 -25.00 1.07
N ASN A 44 0.75 -23.83 1.70
CA ASN A 44 2.02 -23.26 2.05
C ASN A 44 2.69 -24.26 3.00
N ASP A 45 3.53 -25.08 2.40
CA ASP A 45 4.46 -25.94 3.17
C ASP A 45 5.41 -24.98 3.87
N SER A 46 5.22 -24.83 5.18
CA SER A 46 6.14 -24.08 6.02
C SER A 46 7.51 -24.75 5.95
N THR A 47 8.36 -24.21 5.08
CA THR A 47 9.77 -24.56 5.09
C THR A 47 10.38 -24.05 6.38
N GLU A 48 11.04 -24.93 7.12
CA GLU A 48 11.85 -24.66 8.33
C GLU A 48 13.08 -23.76 8.07
N ASP A 49 13.04 -22.96 7.03
CA ASP A 49 14.10 -22.00 6.74
C ASP A 49 13.45 -20.62 6.88
N GLY A 50 13.73 -19.89 7.94
CA GLY A 50 13.12 -18.66 8.41
C GLY A 50 12.92 -17.53 7.37
N THR A 51 12.49 -17.88 6.18
CA THR A 51 12.06 -16.95 5.14
C THR A 51 10.63 -16.56 5.40
N ASN A 52 10.45 -15.30 5.67
CA ASN A 52 9.18 -14.63 5.88
C ASN A 52 8.27 -14.85 4.65
N ASN A 53 7.09 -15.42 4.86
CA ASN A 53 6.10 -15.70 3.81
C ASN A 53 5.30 -14.46 3.41
N LEU A 54 5.88 -13.27 3.45
CA LEU A 54 5.19 -12.04 3.06
C LEU A 54 4.72 -12.10 1.61
N ARG A 55 3.43 -11.81 1.38
CA ARG A 55 2.84 -11.74 0.03
C ARG A 55 3.53 -10.71 -0.84
N ARG A 56 3.87 -9.58 -0.25
CA ARG A 56 4.62 -8.48 -0.86
C ARG A 56 5.66 -7.97 0.14
N PRO A 57 6.91 -8.43 0.05
CA PRO A 57 7.96 -7.91 0.91
C PRO A 57 8.11 -6.39 0.82
N VAL A 58 8.45 -5.76 1.94
CA VAL A 58 8.80 -4.35 2.03
C VAL A 58 10.20 -4.24 2.64
N SER A 59 11.07 -3.50 1.99
CA SER A 59 12.44 -3.29 2.43
C SER A 59 13.03 -2.03 1.77
N ASN A 60 14.25 -1.68 2.13
CA ASN A 60 15.00 -0.62 1.44
C ASN A 60 15.21 -0.89 -0.07
N GLU A 61 15.19 -2.16 -0.49
CA GLU A 61 15.28 -2.57 -1.90
C GLU A 61 13.90 -2.70 -2.57
N GLN A 62 12.84 -2.84 -1.77
CA GLN A 62 11.45 -2.96 -2.22
C GLN A 62 10.55 -1.99 -1.43
N PRO A 63 10.71 -0.68 -1.60
CA PRO A 63 9.87 0.28 -0.90
C PRO A 63 8.40 0.17 -1.31
N MET A 64 7.53 0.73 -0.51
CA MET A 64 6.09 0.69 -0.73
C MET A 64 5.50 2.08 -0.75
N TRP A 65 4.65 2.33 -1.73
CA TRP A 65 3.86 3.54 -1.80
C TRP A 65 2.37 3.22 -1.65
N ILE A 66 1.78 3.71 -0.57
CA ILE A 66 0.36 3.54 -0.27
C ILE A 66 -0.41 4.72 -0.86
N VAL A 67 -1.36 4.42 -1.75
CA VAL A 67 -2.28 5.40 -2.33
C VAL A 67 -3.63 5.27 -1.64
N HIS A 68 -4.07 6.34 -0.98
CA HIS A 68 -5.34 6.35 -0.27
C HIS A 68 -6.52 6.53 -1.19
N ILE A 69 -7.52 5.69 -0.97
CA ILE A 69 -8.84 5.80 -1.56
C ILE A 69 -9.84 6.06 -0.45
N ASP A 70 -10.37 7.26 -0.44
CA ASP A 70 -11.40 7.63 0.52
C ASP A 70 -12.78 7.23 0.02
N SER A 71 -13.36 6.24 0.65
CA SER A 71 -14.69 5.73 0.29
C SER A 71 -15.85 6.66 0.61
N TRP A 72 -15.60 7.82 1.20
CA TRP A 72 -16.63 8.84 1.42
C TRP A 72 -17.09 9.48 0.13
N ASN A 73 -16.22 9.49 -0.84
CA ASN A 73 -16.45 10.04 -2.15
C ASN A 73 -16.51 8.92 -3.17
N TYR A 74 -17.39 9.09 -4.13
CA TYR A 74 -17.46 8.15 -5.24
C TYR A 74 -16.19 8.25 -6.08
N ALA A 75 -15.65 7.10 -6.40
CA ALA A 75 -14.58 6.95 -7.37
C ALA A 75 -14.77 5.62 -8.14
N ASP A 76 -14.45 5.65 -9.42
CA ASP A 76 -14.39 4.46 -10.26
C ASP A 76 -13.06 3.74 -10.01
N PRO A 77 -13.06 2.54 -9.41
CA PRO A 77 -11.84 1.84 -9.07
C PRO A 77 -10.93 1.58 -10.27
N GLU A 78 -11.49 1.15 -11.40
CA GLU A 78 -10.68 0.82 -12.58
C GLU A 78 -10.04 2.06 -13.19
N ALA A 79 -10.80 3.14 -13.29
CA ALA A 79 -10.30 4.41 -13.79
C ALA A 79 -9.17 4.95 -12.90
N ILE A 80 -9.30 4.89 -11.58
CA ILE A 80 -8.28 5.33 -10.63
C ILE A 80 -7.02 4.46 -10.73
N ILE A 81 -7.17 3.14 -10.76
CA ILE A 81 -6.03 2.22 -10.93
C ILE A 81 -5.30 2.47 -12.25
N ALA A 82 -6.03 2.80 -13.30
CA ALA A 82 -5.46 3.11 -14.60
C ALA A 82 -4.66 4.43 -14.63
N LEU A 83 -4.98 5.38 -13.75
CA LEU A 83 -4.27 6.66 -13.66
C LEU A 83 -2.88 6.54 -13.00
N VAL A 84 -2.63 5.49 -12.23
CA VAL A 84 -1.30 5.28 -11.63
C VAL A 84 -0.29 4.96 -12.73
N PRO A 85 0.81 5.74 -12.83
CA PRO A 85 1.81 5.51 -13.86
C PRO A 85 2.43 4.12 -13.79
N GLU A 86 2.61 3.49 -14.96
CA GLU A 86 3.07 2.10 -15.06
C GLU A 86 4.45 1.84 -14.44
N ASP A 87 5.33 2.84 -14.43
CA ASP A 87 6.67 2.75 -13.83
C ASP A 87 6.64 2.66 -12.30
N VAL A 88 5.65 3.24 -11.66
CA VAL A 88 5.49 3.22 -10.19
C VAL A 88 4.47 2.19 -9.72
N LYS A 89 3.57 1.73 -10.59
CA LYS A 89 2.47 0.81 -10.26
C LYS A 89 2.90 -0.47 -9.52
N PRO A 90 4.04 -1.13 -9.83
CA PRO A 90 4.49 -2.30 -9.08
C PRO A 90 4.73 -2.05 -7.59
N TYR A 91 5.06 -0.81 -7.24
CA TYR A 91 5.36 -0.40 -5.87
C TYR A 91 4.14 0.10 -5.10
N VAL A 92 3.04 0.33 -5.80
CA VAL A 92 1.81 0.90 -5.24
C VAL A 92 0.97 -0.16 -4.53
N VAL A 93 0.39 0.26 -3.42
CA VAL A 93 -0.64 -0.48 -2.68
C VAL A 93 -1.81 0.46 -2.45
N PHE A 94 -3.00 0.09 -2.91
CA PHE A 94 -4.20 0.88 -2.66
C PHE A 94 -4.72 0.64 -1.24
N ASN A 95 -4.92 1.69 -0.48
CA ASN A 95 -5.51 1.64 0.86
C ASN A 95 -6.92 2.20 0.83
N ILE A 96 -7.90 1.36 1.08
CA ILE A 96 -9.31 1.70 1.02
C ILE A 96 -9.78 2.15 2.40
N SER A 97 -9.98 3.44 2.58
CA SER A 97 -10.51 4.01 3.81
C SER A 97 -12.02 3.78 3.90
N LEU A 98 -12.50 3.33 5.05
CA LEU A 98 -13.91 3.13 5.29
C LEU A 98 -14.57 4.39 5.86
N SER A 99 -15.78 4.69 5.38
CA SER A 99 -16.62 5.73 5.94
C SER A 99 -17.19 5.33 7.29
N ILE A 100 -17.15 6.23 8.26
CA ILE A 100 -17.70 6.02 9.60
C ILE A 100 -18.67 7.12 10.01
N ASN A 101 -19.69 6.74 10.77
CA ASN A 101 -20.65 7.67 11.36
C ASN A 101 -20.86 7.34 12.85
N TRP A 102 -21.20 8.38 13.61
CA TRP A 102 -21.61 8.19 15.00
C TRP A 102 -23.03 7.60 15.09
N ASP A 103 -23.13 6.42 15.71
CA ASP A 103 -24.41 5.77 16.00
C ASP A 103 -24.93 6.23 17.37
N THR A 104 -25.98 7.03 17.37
CA THR A 104 -26.56 7.61 18.59
C THR A 104 -27.26 6.58 19.50
N GLU A 105 -27.71 5.46 18.95
CA GLU A 105 -28.35 4.39 19.71
C GLU A 105 -27.31 3.51 20.39
N LYS A 106 -26.24 3.13 19.65
CA LYS A 106 -25.15 2.29 20.13
C LYS A 106 -24.08 3.07 20.88
N GLN A 107 -24.14 4.42 20.81
CA GLN A 107 -23.16 5.31 21.43
C GLN A 107 -21.71 4.97 21.02
N ARG A 108 -21.49 4.76 19.71
CA ARG A 108 -20.18 4.48 19.15
C ARG A 108 -20.12 4.84 17.67
N PHE A 109 -18.92 4.96 17.15
CA PHE A 109 -18.68 5.05 15.71
C PHE A 109 -18.91 3.70 15.03
N MET A 110 -19.56 3.72 13.89
CA MET A 110 -19.86 2.54 13.09
C MET A 110 -19.51 2.80 11.63
N VAL A 111 -19.06 1.78 10.93
CA VAL A 111 -18.95 1.81 9.48
C VAL A 111 -20.32 2.10 8.89
N VAL A 112 -20.41 2.99 7.89
CA VAL A 112 -21.66 3.26 7.20
C VAL A 112 -22.20 1.99 6.52
N GLU A 113 -23.52 1.97 6.29
CA GLU A 113 -24.25 0.78 5.82
C GLU A 113 -23.60 0.08 4.60
N TYR A 114 -23.13 0.86 3.64
CA TYR A 114 -22.50 0.35 2.42
C TYR A 114 -20.97 0.26 2.48
N GLY A 115 -20.35 0.70 3.57
CA GLY A 115 -18.87 0.79 3.65
C GLY A 115 -18.16 -0.56 3.47
N TYR A 116 -18.76 -1.65 3.97
CA TYR A 116 -18.20 -2.98 3.79
C TYR A 116 -18.28 -3.45 2.32
N GLU A 117 -19.42 -3.23 1.66
CA GLU A 117 -19.60 -3.60 0.25
C GLU A 117 -18.72 -2.74 -0.66
N THR A 118 -18.55 -1.46 -0.33
CA THR A 118 -17.59 -0.57 -1.00
C THR A 118 -16.16 -1.11 -0.87
N ALA A 119 -15.73 -1.50 0.33
CA ALA A 119 -14.42 -2.09 0.54
C ALA A 119 -14.23 -3.37 -0.30
N LYS A 120 -15.24 -4.23 -0.33
CA LYS A 120 -15.21 -5.46 -1.15
C LYS A 120 -15.09 -5.16 -2.64
N SER A 121 -15.84 -4.19 -3.15
CA SER A 121 -15.77 -3.81 -4.57
C SER A 121 -14.39 -3.29 -4.96
N TRP A 122 -13.79 -2.46 -4.13
CA TRP A 122 -12.43 -1.96 -4.35
C TRP A 122 -11.37 -3.06 -4.29
N VAL A 123 -11.42 -3.94 -3.27
CA VAL A 123 -10.47 -5.05 -3.15
C VAL A 123 -10.55 -5.99 -4.35
N ARG A 124 -11.77 -6.23 -4.84
CA ARG A 124 -12.02 -7.03 -6.03
C ARG A 124 -11.48 -6.36 -7.29
N ALA A 125 -11.79 -5.08 -7.51
CA ALA A 125 -11.25 -4.32 -8.64
C ALA A 125 -9.71 -4.32 -8.63
N CYS A 126 -9.08 -4.16 -7.46
CA CYS A 126 -7.64 -4.32 -7.31
C CYS A 126 -7.17 -5.73 -7.70
N ALA A 127 -7.91 -6.78 -7.33
CA ALA A 127 -7.58 -8.16 -7.70
C ALA A 127 -7.69 -8.39 -9.21
N GLU A 128 -8.74 -7.91 -9.84
CA GLU A 128 -9.01 -8.03 -11.27
C GLU A 128 -7.97 -7.26 -12.10
N ASN A 129 -7.48 -6.13 -11.59
CA ASN A 129 -6.43 -5.32 -12.19
C ASN A 129 -5.00 -5.70 -11.75
N ASN A 130 -4.86 -6.77 -10.98
CA ASN A 130 -3.57 -7.32 -10.55
C ASN A 130 -2.69 -6.31 -9.79
N VAL A 131 -3.29 -5.54 -8.89
CA VAL A 131 -2.61 -4.59 -8.00
C VAL A 131 -2.83 -4.94 -6.53
N TRP A 132 -1.86 -4.60 -5.69
CA TRP A 132 -1.92 -4.83 -4.26
C TRP A 132 -2.87 -3.86 -3.57
N CYS A 133 -3.54 -4.31 -2.50
CA CYS A 133 -4.41 -3.47 -1.70
C CYS A 133 -4.42 -3.84 -0.22
N MET A 134 -4.88 -2.90 0.59
CA MET A 134 -5.16 -3.04 2.02
C MET A 134 -6.41 -2.23 2.38
N ILE A 135 -6.89 -2.39 3.59
CA ILE A 135 -8.06 -1.67 4.10
C ILE A 135 -7.67 -0.86 5.33
N GLN A 136 -8.16 0.38 5.41
CA GLN A 136 -8.16 1.19 6.61
C GLN A 136 -9.48 1.01 7.36
N PRO A 137 -9.55 0.16 8.39
CA PRO A 137 -10.83 -0.13 9.05
C PRO A 137 -11.24 0.95 10.04
N ALA A 138 -10.29 1.73 10.54
CA ALA A 138 -10.56 2.77 11.53
C ALA A 138 -9.54 3.90 11.52
N SER A 139 -9.96 5.04 12.01
CA SER A 139 -9.12 6.17 12.38
C SER A 139 -9.33 6.49 13.86
N GLY A 140 -8.25 6.67 14.63
CA GLY A 140 -8.33 6.80 16.08
C GLY A 140 -8.99 5.59 16.76
N GLY A 141 -9.67 5.78 17.88
CA GLY A 141 -10.49 4.74 18.54
C GLY A 141 -11.91 4.65 18.02
N GLN A 142 -12.19 5.24 16.88
CA GLN A 142 -13.53 5.68 16.53
C GLN A 142 -14.46 4.59 16.02
N CYS A 143 -13.98 3.60 15.26
CA CYS A 143 -14.88 2.63 14.69
C CYS A 143 -14.49 1.19 14.97
N HIS A 144 -15.48 0.34 14.85
CA HIS A 144 -15.32 -1.10 14.77
C HIS A 144 -15.56 -1.51 13.32
N PHE A 145 -14.53 -1.93 12.63
CA PHE A 145 -14.70 -2.64 11.39
C PHE A 145 -15.49 -3.92 11.68
N PRO A 146 -16.33 -4.41 10.73
CA PRO A 146 -17.34 -5.39 11.04
C PRO A 146 -16.83 -6.49 11.98
N ASP A 147 -17.62 -6.79 12.98
CA ASP A 147 -17.38 -7.87 13.93
C ASP A 147 -16.09 -7.75 14.77
N TYR A 148 -15.59 -6.52 14.94
CA TYR A 148 -14.50 -6.31 15.89
C TYR A 148 -14.90 -6.76 17.29
N ASP A 149 -14.26 -7.79 17.77
CA ASP A 149 -14.35 -8.31 19.13
C ASP A 149 -13.05 -9.02 19.49
N THR A 150 -12.37 -8.58 20.55
CA THR A 150 -11.12 -9.17 21.04
C THR A 150 -11.28 -10.59 21.61
N THR A 151 -12.52 -11.10 21.75
CA THR A 151 -12.81 -12.43 22.29
C THR A 151 -13.08 -13.48 21.22
N VAL A 152 -13.23 -13.10 19.95
CA VAL A 152 -13.51 -14.04 18.86
C VAL A 152 -12.22 -14.58 18.24
N ASP A 153 -12.34 -15.72 17.58
CA ASP A 153 -11.27 -16.24 16.72
C ASP A 153 -11.20 -15.37 15.45
N TYR A 154 -10.04 -14.76 15.20
CA TYR A 154 -9.85 -13.91 14.02
C TYR A 154 -10.07 -14.64 12.71
N GLU A 155 -9.88 -15.96 12.66
CA GLU A 155 -10.16 -16.77 11.48
C GLU A 155 -11.66 -16.83 11.11
N GLU A 156 -12.53 -16.55 12.06
CA GLU A 156 -13.98 -16.52 11.85
C GLU A 156 -14.50 -15.11 11.53
N THR A 157 -13.60 -14.13 11.45
CA THR A 157 -13.95 -12.72 11.20
C THR A 157 -13.72 -12.29 9.75
N VAL A 158 -14.28 -11.15 9.40
CA VAL A 158 -14.03 -10.48 8.10
C VAL A 158 -12.57 -10.14 7.88
N PHE A 159 -11.76 -10.01 8.94
CA PHE A 159 -10.33 -9.76 8.81
C PHE A 159 -9.61 -10.93 8.12
N ALA A 160 -9.98 -12.16 8.43
CA ALA A 160 -9.44 -13.32 7.74
C ALA A 160 -10.09 -13.55 6.37
N GLU A 161 -11.36 -13.17 6.19
CA GLU A 161 -12.08 -13.32 4.92
C GLU A 161 -11.35 -12.62 3.78
N PHE A 162 -10.93 -11.37 3.95
CA PHE A 162 -10.19 -10.64 2.91
C PHE A 162 -8.88 -11.33 2.51
N PHE A 163 -8.15 -11.86 3.48
CA PHE A 163 -6.93 -12.63 3.18
C PHE A 163 -7.21 -13.93 2.43
N ARG A 164 -8.29 -14.63 2.78
CA ARG A 164 -8.64 -15.92 2.12
C ARG A 164 -9.14 -15.72 0.71
N ASP A 165 -10.00 -14.74 0.50
CA ASP A 165 -10.75 -14.58 -0.73
C ASP A 165 -9.97 -13.78 -1.79
N TYR A 166 -9.02 -12.93 -1.36
CA TYR A 166 -8.30 -12.03 -2.25
C TYR A 166 -6.79 -12.18 -2.11
N PRO A 167 -6.12 -12.78 -3.12
CA PRO A 167 -4.69 -13.02 -3.06
C PRO A 167 -3.84 -11.75 -3.14
N ASN A 168 -4.41 -10.66 -3.62
CA ASN A 168 -3.81 -9.32 -3.70
C ASN A 168 -3.98 -8.48 -2.43
N PHE A 169 -4.71 -8.97 -1.44
CA PHE A 169 -4.92 -8.29 -0.18
C PHE A 169 -3.73 -8.53 0.75
N ILE A 170 -3.13 -7.44 1.28
CA ILE A 170 -1.93 -7.53 2.12
C ILE A 170 -2.10 -6.96 3.52
N GLY A 171 -3.30 -6.62 3.96
CA GLY A 171 -3.49 -6.31 5.37
C GLY A 171 -4.27 -5.04 5.68
N TYR A 172 -4.03 -4.53 6.87
CA TYR A 172 -4.81 -3.46 7.46
C TYR A 172 -3.95 -2.27 7.83
N ASN A 173 -4.42 -1.07 7.49
CA ASN A 173 -3.78 0.20 7.79
C ASN A 173 -4.65 1.00 8.77
N TYR A 174 -4.25 1.06 10.03
CA TYR A 174 -4.93 1.84 11.05
C TYR A 174 -4.33 3.23 11.18
N CYS A 175 -5.16 4.24 11.05
CA CYS A 175 -4.77 5.63 11.15
C CYS A 175 -4.98 6.17 12.57
N GLU A 176 -4.05 6.98 13.06
CA GLU A 176 -4.19 7.76 14.30
C GLU A 176 -4.53 6.94 15.54
N GLN A 177 -3.89 5.81 15.75
CA GLN A 177 -4.29 4.85 16.77
C GLN A 177 -3.72 5.14 18.16
N PHE A 178 -3.03 6.25 18.35
CA PHE A 178 -2.42 6.63 19.60
C PHE A 178 -3.12 7.81 20.30
N TRP A 179 -4.41 8.00 20.02
CA TRP A 179 -5.22 9.02 20.67
C TRP A 179 -6.69 8.62 20.76
N GLY A 180 -7.44 9.33 21.62
CA GLY A 180 -8.90 9.21 21.68
C GLY A 180 -9.42 8.00 22.44
N PHE A 181 -8.57 7.21 23.08
CA PHE A 181 -8.98 6.06 23.87
C PHE A 181 -9.37 6.43 25.31
N ASP A 182 -10.11 5.54 25.98
CA ASP A 182 -10.53 5.66 27.39
C ASP A 182 -11.35 6.92 27.70
N GLN A 183 -11.93 7.55 26.66
CA GLN A 183 -12.81 8.70 26.82
C GLN A 183 -14.27 8.27 26.85
N ALA A 184 -15.13 9.09 27.47
CA ALA A 184 -16.55 8.76 27.64
C ALA A 184 -17.29 8.51 26.31
N ASP A 185 -16.83 9.15 25.25
CA ASP A 185 -17.43 9.05 23.92
C ASP A 185 -16.80 7.97 23.02
N PHE A 186 -15.70 7.34 23.48
CA PHE A 186 -15.03 6.26 22.75
C PHE A 186 -15.20 4.93 23.49
N PRO A 187 -15.92 3.97 22.91
CA PRO A 187 -16.27 2.73 23.60
C PRO A 187 -15.10 1.72 23.67
N VAL A 188 -13.99 1.99 23.01
CA VAL A 188 -12.80 1.13 22.96
C VAL A 188 -11.71 1.70 23.84
N THR A 189 -11.23 0.89 24.79
CA THR A 189 -10.06 1.25 25.59
C THR A 189 -8.77 1.06 24.79
N ALA A 190 -7.70 1.76 25.18
CA ALA A 190 -6.38 1.55 24.60
C ALA A 190 -5.97 0.08 24.72
N GLN A 191 -6.18 -0.54 25.87
CA GLN A 191 -5.87 -1.95 26.07
C GLN A 191 -6.61 -2.88 25.09
N GLN A 192 -7.92 -2.68 24.90
CA GLN A 192 -8.69 -3.48 23.95
C GLN A 192 -8.17 -3.32 22.53
N ARG A 193 -7.83 -2.08 22.13
CA ARG A 193 -7.30 -1.79 20.79
C ARG A 193 -5.97 -2.48 20.54
N TYR A 194 -5.04 -2.40 21.49
CA TYR A 194 -3.71 -2.98 21.32
C TYR A 194 -3.68 -4.50 21.50
N GLN A 195 -4.62 -5.07 22.28
CA GLN A 195 -4.87 -6.51 22.26
C GLN A 195 -5.43 -6.96 20.90
N HIS A 196 -6.29 -6.15 20.29
CA HIS A 196 -6.75 -6.38 18.92
C HIS A 196 -5.59 -6.34 17.93
N PHE A 197 -4.67 -5.38 18.03
CA PHE A 197 -3.50 -5.32 17.18
C PHE A 197 -2.59 -6.53 17.35
N ALA A 198 -2.44 -7.06 18.55
CA ALA A 198 -1.71 -8.30 18.77
C ALA A 198 -2.33 -9.47 18.00
N GLY A 199 -3.66 -9.62 18.06
CA GLY A 199 -4.37 -10.65 17.28
C GLY A 199 -4.28 -10.43 15.77
N LEU A 200 -4.33 -9.18 15.30
CA LEU A 200 -4.14 -8.87 13.87
C LEU A 200 -2.71 -9.14 13.39
N LEU A 201 -1.69 -8.89 14.21
CA LEU A 201 -0.31 -9.23 13.86
C LEU A 201 -0.12 -10.74 13.68
N GLU A 202 -0.71 -11.55 14.57
CA GLU A 202 -0.72 -13.01 14.41
C GLU A 202 -1.42 -13.42 13.10
N LEU A 203 -2.58 -12.85 12.81
CA LEU A 203 -3.31 -13.09 11.56
C LEU A 203 -2.50 -12.66 10.33
N CYS A 204 -1.89 -11.48 10.36
CA CYS A 204 -1.04 -10.97 9.28
C CYS A 204 0.17 -11.90 9.06
N ASN A 205 0.82 -12.37 10.13
CA ASN A 205 1.89 -13.34 10.00
C ASN A 205 1.44 -14.64 9.34
N LYS A 206 0.28 -15.17 9.72
CA LYS A 206 -0.28 -16.38 9.14
C LYS A 206 -0.52 -16.26 7.64
N TYR A 207 -1.01 -15.13 7.18
CA TYR A 207 -1.35 -14.89 5.77
C TYR A 207 -0.28 -14.16 4.97
N GLY A 208 0.83 -13.79 5.60
CA GLY A 208 1.92 -13.06 4.96
C GLY A 208 1.57 -11.61 4.64
N GLY A 209 0.77 -10.97 5.49
CA GLY A 209 0.35 -9.59 5.35
C GLY A 209 0.94 -8.65 6.39
N TYR A 210 0.38 -7.45 6.48
CA TYR A 210 0.86 -6.38 7.35
C TYR A 210 -0.26 -5.79 8.21
N LEU A 211 0.11 -5.45 9.44
CA LEU A 211 -0.54 -4.41 10.20
C LEU A 211 0.28 -3.13 10.03
N VAL A 212 -0.30 -2.11 9.45
CA VAL A 212 0.26 -0.76 9.37
C VAL A 212 -0.45 0.10 10.39
N ASP A 213 0.30 0.84 11.18
CA ASP A 213 -0.25 1.72 12.20
C ASP A 213 0.42 3.07 12.13
N SER A 214 -0.35 4.14 12.10
CA SER A 214 0.20 5.48 12.06
C SER A 214 -0.04 6.22 13.35
N TRP A 215 1.05 6.74 13.92
CA TRP A 215 1.04 7.53 15.12
C TRP A 215 1.12 9.02 14.80
N CYS A 216 0.21 9.79 15.39
CA CYS A 216 0.29 11.23 15.39
C CYS A 216 0.25 11.74 16.83
N ALA A 217 1.20 12.58 17.18
CA ALA A 217 1.13 13.31 18.43
C ALA A 217 0.02 14.36 18.30
N ASN A 218 -1.03 14.19 19.10
CA ASN A 218 -2.21 15.01 19.02
C ASN A 218 -2.33 15.93 20.22
N GLN A 219 -2.45 17.22 19.98
CA GLN A 219 -2.61 18.20 21.04
C GLN A 219 -3.99 18.17 21.72
N TRP A 220 -4.97 17.44 21.19
CA TRP A 220 -6.33 17.43 21.69
C TRP A 220 -6.63 16.34 22.68
N SER A 221 -5.79 15.35 22.79
CA SER A 221 -5.89 14.31 23.80
C SER A 221 -4.52 14.06 24.43
N PRO A 222 -4.48 13.52 25.64
CA PRO A 222 -3.23 13.08 26.22
C PRO A 222 -2.55 12.14 25.22
N PRO A 223 -1.31 12.40 24.82
CA PRO A 223 -0.64 11.54 23.86
C PRO A 223 -0.48 10.15 24.45
N ILE A 224 -1.05 9.17 23.81
CA ILE A 224 -0.77 7.78 24.08
C ILE A 224 0.41 7.42 23.20
N SER A 225 1.57 7.40 23.80
CA SER A 225 2.82 7.09 23.10
C SER A 225 2.88 5.60 22.75
N PRO A 226 3.39 5.22 21.58
CA PRO A 226 3.62 3.81 21.25
C PRO A 226 4.56 3.12 22.25
N ILE A 227 5.48 3.85 22.84
CA ILE A 227 6.35 3.38 23.92
C ILE A 227 5.53 3.00 25.16
N ALA A 228 4.57 3.84 25.57
CA ALA A 228 3.68 3.54 26.68
C ALA A 228 2.87 2.26 26.41
N MET A 229 2.40 2.07 25.19
CA MET A 229 1.63 0.89 24.81
C MET A 229 2.48 -0.38 24.84
N LEU A 230 3.70 -0.35 24.35
CA LEU A 230 4.64 -1.47 24.46
C LEU A 230 4.98 -1.83 25.92
N LYS A 231 5.07 -0.84 26.81
CA LYS A 231 5.37 -1.05 28.24
C LYS A 231 4.19 -1.58 29.05
N THR A 232 2.96 -1.22 28.69
CA THR A 232 1.76 -1.47 29.50
C THR A 232 0.88 -2.60 29.00
N ILE A 233 1.06 -3.03 27.76
CA ILE A 233 0.24 -4.08 27.13
C ILE A 233 1.16 -5.22 26.66
N PRO A 234 1.46 -6.20 27.54
CA PRO A 234 2.42 -7.26 27.25
C PRO A 234 2.09 -8.10 26.02
N GLU A 235 0.80 -8.28 25.72
CA GLU A 235 0.36 -9.04 24.55
C GLU A 235 0.75 -8.33 23.25
N PHE A 236 0.66 -7.00 23.23
CA PHE A 236 1.08 -6.20 22.09
C PHE A 236 2.61 -6.18 21.95
N GLU A 237 3.31 -5.97 23.04
CA GLU A 237 4.79 -6.01 23.07
C GLU A 237 5.31 -7.35 22.54
N GLN A 238 4.75 -8.46 23.02
CA GLN A 238 5.16 -9.79 22.57
C GLN A 238 4.84 -10.01 21.09
N ALA A 239 3.65 -9.59 20.62
CA ALA A 239 3.28 -9.73 19.23
C ALA A 239 4.20 -8.92 18.29
N CYS A 240 4.60 -7.70 18.68
CA CYS A 240 5.56 -6.91 17.93
C CYS A 240 6.93 -7.60 17.81
N ARG A 241 7.37 -8.34 18.84
CA ARG A 241 8.62 -9.11 18.80
C ARG A 241 8.49 -10.38 17.96
N ASP A 242 7.38 -11.11 18.10
CA ASP A 242 7.17 -12.38 17.43
C ASP A 242 6.89 -12.20 15.93
N TYR A 243 6.25 -11.09 15.57
CA TYR A 243 5.78 -10.80 14.22
C TYR A 243 6.32 -9.46 13.69
N THR A 244 7.54 -9.12 14.04
CA THR A 244 8.21 -7.85 13.71
C THR A 244 8.07 -7.49 12.22
N GLU A 245 8.31 -8.44 11.32
CA GLU A 245 8.28 -8.21 9.89
C GLU A 245 6.87 -7.90 9.34
N ASN A 246 5.83 -8.24 10.10
CA ASN A 246 4.44 -7.98 9.74
C ASN A 246 3.92 -6.64 10.28
N PHE A 247 4.74 -5.90 11.04
CA PHE A 247 4.39 -4.62 11.60
C PHE A 247 5.13 -3.47 10.91
N ILE A 248 4.38 -2.46 10.48
CA ILE A 248 4.90 -1.22 9.90
C ILE A 248 4.36 -0.06 10.72
N LEU A 249 5.26 0.73 11.31
CA LEU A 249 4.90 1.92 12.05
C LEU A 249 5.15 3.16 11.20
N LEU A 250 4.14 4.03 11.08
CA LEU A 250 4.23 5.27 10.33
C LEU A 250 4.20 6.47 11.27
N GLU A 251 5.02 7.45 10.99
CA GLU A 251 4.87 8.77 11.55
C GLU A 251 3.86 9.57 10.73
N LYS A 252 2.84 10.11 11.39
CA LYS A 252 1.79 10.89 10.73
C LYS A 252 2.02 12.38 10.89
N TYR A 253 2.08 13.07 9.77
CA TYR A 253 2.28 14.51 9.71
C TYR A 253 0.93 15.23 9.59
N THR A 254 0.35 15.59 10.72
CA THR A 254 -0.86 16.42 10.78
C THR A 254 -0.61 17.80 11.37
N GLN A 255 0.47 17.93 12.14
CA GLN A 255 0.81 19.15 12.84
C GLN A 255 2.32 19.31 12.96
N THR A 256 2.84 20.46 12.62
CA THR A 256 4.28 20.74 12.70
C THR A 256 4.83 20.72 14.11
N GLY A 257 3.96 20.88 15.12
CA GLY A 257 4.36 20.95 16.50
C GLY A 257 4.97 19.70 17.09
N TYR A 258 4.71 18.54 16.52
CA TYR A 258 5.08 17.24 17.08
C TYR A 258 5.91 16.37 16.13
N ILE A 259 6.43 16.97 15.08
CA ILE A 259 7.17 16.24 14.04
C ILE A 259 8.39 15.53 14.61
N ALA A 260 9.17 16.21 15.47
CA ALA A 260 10.33 15.59 16.09
C ALA A 260 9.99 14.42 17.00
N ASP A 261 8.83 14.47 17.64
CA ASP A 261 8.35 13.39 18.51
C ASP A 261 7.97 12.15 17.69
N THR A 262 7.18 12.34 16.62
CA THR A 262 6.74 11.23 15.77
C THR A 262 7.93 10.55 15.11
N GLU A 263 8.87 11.32 14.61
CA GLU A 263 10.11 10.85 14.03
C GLU A 263 10.92 9.97 15.00
N SER A 264 11.22 10.53 16.16
CA SER A 264 12.06 9.86 17.16
C SER A 264 11.45 8.55 17.65
N LEU A 265 10.14 8.52 17.85
CA LEU A 265 9.43 7.32 18.33
C LEU A 265 9.30 6.26 17.25
N ALA A 266 8.91 6.63 16.04
CA ALA A 266 8.77 5.67 14.94
C ALA A 266 10.12 5.04 14.59
N GLU A 267 11.17 5.86 14.44
CA GLU A 267 12.52 5.37 14.17
C GLU A 267 13.05 4.52 15.33
N GLY A 268 12.86 4.96 16.59
CA GLY A 268 13.33 4.24 17.76
C GLY A 268 12.68 2.87 17.93
N ILE A 269 11.39 2.73 17.66
CA ILE A 269 10.69 1.45 17.69
C ILE A 269 11.18 0.52 16.58
N TRP A 270 11.43 1.06 15.40
CA TRP A 270 12.00 0.29 14.29
C TRP A 270 13.44 -0.14 14.60
N LEU A 271 14.31 0.77 15.06
CA LEU A 271 15.70 0.44 15.40
C LEU A 271 15.81 -0.57 16.55
N SER A 272 14.81 -0.60 17.43
CA SER A 272 14.74 -1.56 18.54
C SER A 272 14.16 -2.93 18.14
N GLY A 273 13.71 -3.09 16.92
CA GLY A 273 13.19 -4.37 16.41
C GLY A 273 11.77 -4.69 16.82
N TYR A 274 10.94 -3.69 17.16
CA TYR A 274 9.52 -3.87 17.38
C TYR A 274 8.67 -3.77 16.11
N SER A 275 9.18 -3.10 15.07
CA SER A 275 8.59 -3.09 13.73
C SER A 275 9.63 -3.45 12.69
N GLY A 276 9.24 -4.15 11.64
CA GLY A 276 10.12 -4.56 10.54
C GLY A 276 10.46 -3.40 9.61
N ASN A 277 9.51 -2.48 9.47
CA ASN A 277 9.66 -1.29 8.65
C ASN A 277 9.03 -0.08 9.34
N PHE A 278 9.42 1.11 8.89
CA PHE A 278 8.73 2.34 9.23
C PHE A 278 8.60 3.24 8.01
N GLY A 279 7.78 4.28 8.13
CA GLY A 279 7.55 5.19 7.05
C GLY A 279 6.81 6.45 7.47
N VAL A 280 6.35 7.18 6.48
CA VAL A 280 5.67 8.47 6.62
C VAL A 280 4.26 8.35 6.13
N ARG A 281 3.29 8.73 6.97
CA ARG A 281 1.93 9.03 6.54
C ARG A 281 1.78 10.55 6.42
N TYR A 282 1.52 10.99 5.21
CA TYR A 282 1.32 12.41 4.94
C TYR A 282 -0.17 12.72 4.91
N ASP A 283 -0.65 13.35 5.97
CA ASP A 283 -2.04 13.75 6.10
C ASP A 283 -2.12 15.16 6.67
N GLU A 284 -2.74 16.00 5.92
CA GLU A 284 -3.04 17.38 6.30
C GLU A 284 -4.52 17.68 6.22
N SER A 285 -5.28 16.65 5.92
CA SER A 285 -6.68 16.78 5.66
C SER A 285 -7.42 17.37 6.84
N GLY A 286 -7.76 18.58 6.74
CA GLY A 286 -8.79 19.18 7.57
C GLY A 286 -8.36 19.73 8.91
N TRP A 287 -7.12 19.66 9.31
CA TRP A 287 -6.65 20.31 10.50
C TRP A 287 -6.43 21.79 10.25
N THR A 288 -7.45 22.59 10.52
CA THR A 288 -7.44 24.05 10.29
C THR A 288 -6.38 24.79 11.09
N ASP A 289 -5.86 24.17 12.13
CA ASP A 289 -4.75 24.66 12.96
C ASP A 289 -3.40 24.07 12.53
N SER A 290 -3.35 23.21 11.52
CA SER A 290 -2.12 22.71 10.95
C SER A 290 -1.28 23.84 10.39
N THR A 291 -0.04 23.87 10.79
CA THR A 291 0.94 24.85 10.26
C THR A 291 1.40 24.50 8.85
N TRP A 292 1.12 23.31 8.37
CA TRP A 292 1.32 22.91 6.98
C TRP A 292 0.40 23.66 6.04
N ASN A 293 -0.86 23.76 6.42
CA ASN A 293 -1.85 24.52 5.71
C ASN A 293 -1.86 25.97 6.22
N GLY A 294 -1.10 26.82 5.60
CA GLY A 294 -0.97 28.22 6.00
C GLY A 294 -2.29 29.03 5.98
N SER A 295 -3.34 28.52 5.36
CA SER A 295 -4.62 29.22 5.21
C SER A 295 -5.66 28.87 6.28
N GLY A 296 -5.56 27.72 6.90
CA GLY A 296 -6.64 27.19 7.75
C GLY A 296 -7.96 26.90 6.99
N ASP A 297 -7.90 26.90 5.67
CA ASP A 297 -9.05 26.72 4.78
C ASP A 297 -8.99 25.33 4.16
N ALA A 298 -9.87 24.44 4.59
CA ALA A 298 -9.95 23.06 4.09
C ALA A 298 -10.21 22.99 2.58
N SER A 299 -10.73 24.04 1.95
CA SER A 299 -10.94 24.09 0.50
C SER A 299 -9.63 24.25 -0.30
N LYS A 300 -8.50 24.47 0.36
CA LYS A 300 -7.17 24.61 -0.24
C LYS A 300 -6.23 23.46 0.11
N ASN A 301 -6.80 22.30 0.24
CA ASN A 301 -6.04 21.10 0.63
C ASN A 301 -5.06 20.63 -0.43
N GLU A 302 -5.24 21.04 -1.67
CA GLU A 302 -4.39 20.69 -2.79
C GLU A 302 -2.92 21.12 -2.65
N TYR A 303 -2.57 22.01 -1.73
CA TYR A 303 -1.17 22.46 -1.56
C TYR A 303 -0.29 21.56 -0.68
N ARG A 304 -0.85 20.59 -0.06
CA ARG A 304 -0.22 19.93 1.09
C ARG A 304 0.91 19.01 0.70
N ALA A 305 0.80 18.35 -0.44
CA ALA A 305 1.86 17.49 -0.95
C ALA A 305 3.18 18.24 -1.14
N VAL A 306 3.14 19.54 -1.39
CA VAL A 306 4.30 20.40 -1.60
C VAL A 306 5.22 20.44 -0.38
N THR A 307 4.65 20.56 0.81
CA THR A 307 5.44 20.60 2.05
C THR A 307 5.90 19.22 2.48
N GLY A 308 5.23 18.17 2.06
CA GLY A 308 5.60 16.79 2.34
C GLY A 308 6.93 16.37 1.72
N LEU A 309 7.32 16.99 0.61
CA LEU A 309 8.57 16.64 -0.08
C LEU A 309 9.81 16.76 0.79
N ALA A 310 9.89 17.80 1.63
CA ALA A 310 11.00 17.98 2.55
C ALA A 310 11.12 16.82 3.55
N VAL A 311 9.97 16.35 4.05
CA VAL A 311 9.87 15.21 4.96
C VAL A 311 10.28 13.92 4.23
N TYR A 312 9.77 13.70 3.03
CA TYR A 312 10.12 12.51 2.25
C TYR A 312 11.64 12.45 1.98
N LEU A 313 12.25 13.54 1.53
CA LEU A 313 13.71 13.61 1.30
C LEU A 313 14.48 13.23 2.56
N GLU A 314 14.13 13.80 3.69
CA GLU A 314 14.81 13.53 4.94
C GLU A 314 14.63 12.06 5.37
N ARG A 315 13.40 11.57 5.44
CA ARG A 315 13.11 10.24 5.98
C ARG A 315 13.65 9.11 5.13
N PHE A 316 13.52 9.22 3.83
CA PHE A 316 13.99 8.16 2.92
C PHE A 316 15.51 8.17 2.77
N LEU A 317 16.10 9.35 2.61
CA LEU A 317 17.54 9.48 2.40
C LEU A 317 18.34 9.27 3.69
N LEU A 318 17.86 9.84 4.79
CA LEU A 318 18.64 9.89 6.03
C LEU A 318 18.23 8.82 7.03
N ASN A 319 16.99 8.45 7.15
CA ASN A 319 16.47 7.67 8.26
C ASN A 319 16.06 6.24 7.89
N GLY A 320 16.09 5.88 6.61
CA GLY A 320 15.79 4.53 6.17
C GLY A 320 14.31 4.18 6.13
N ALA A 321 13.42 5.18 6.03
CA ALA A 321 12.01 4.93 5.78
C ALA A 321 11.81 4.19 4.46
N THR A 322 10.88 3.23 4.44
CA THR A 322 10.61 2.37 3.29
C THR A 322 9.18 2.52 2.78
N VAL A 323 8.32 3.21 3.51
CA VAL A 323 6.90 3.35 3.18
C VAL A 323 6.51 4.81 3.12
N ILE A 324 5.88 5.20 2.00
CA ILE A 324 5.11 6.44 1.89
C ILE A 324 3.62 6.06 1.95
N ASP A 325 2.90 6.67 2.87
CA ASP A 325 1.45 6.54 2.97
C ASP A 325 0.81 7.90 2.73
N GLY A 326 0.30 8.10 1.55
CA GLY A 326 -0.35 9.35 1.18
C GLY A 326 0.20 10.04 -0.10
N PRO A 327 -0.28 11.25 -0.42
CA PRO A 327 -1.23 12.03 0.38
C PRO A 327 -2.52 11.27 0.71
N GLU A 328 -3.05 11.53 1.90
CA GLU A 328 -4.38 11.04 2.25
C GLU A 328 -5.44 11.77 1.41
N LEU A 329 -6.63 11.24 1.33
CA LEU A 329 -7.76 11.86 0.63
C LEU A 329 -7.58 12.03 -0.89
N ALA A 330 -7.57 10.90 -1.57
CA ALA A 330 -7.48 10.82 -3.04
C ALA A 330 -8.36 11.84 -3.79
N TRP A 331 -9.55 12.12 -3.26
CA TRP A 331 -10.53 13.02 -3.88
C TRP A 331 -10.12 14.50 -3.93
N VAL A 332 -9.13 14.94 -3.16
CA VAL A 332 -8.64 16.33 -3.17
C VAL A 332 -7.14 16.45 -3.41
N GLU A 333 -6.40 15.36 -3.25
CA GLU A 333 -4.93 15.41 -3.24
C GLU A 333 -4.29 14.56 -4.32
N CYS A 334 -4.97 13.47 -4.74
CA CYS A 334 -4.44 12.55 -5.75
C CYS A 334 -5.25 12.57 -7.04
N PHE A 335 -6.56 12.35 -6.94
CA PHE A 335 -7.44 12.13 -8.09
C PHE A 335 -8.69 13.01 -8.02
N ARG A 336 -9.25 13.34 -9.17
CA ARG A 336 -10.49 14.12 -9.28
C ARG A 336 -11.35 13.63 -10.41
N GLU A 337 -12.68 13.71 -10.23
CA GLU A 337 -13.61 13.56 -11.33
C GLU A 337 -13.55 14.79 -12.23
N THR A 338 -13.54 14.58 -13.53
CA THR A 338 -13.52 15.62 -14.54
C THR A 338 -14.82 15.64 -15.35
N GLU A 339 -14.93 16.52 -16.36
CA GLU A 339 -16.11 16.59 -17.19
C GLU A 339 -16.39 15.25 -17.89
N GLN A 340 -17.64 14.83 -17.87
CA GLN A 340 -18.09 13.65 -18.59
C GLN A 340 -17.94 13.85 -20.10
N THR A 341 -17.56 12.79 -20.79
CA THR A 341 -17.49 12.78 -22.24
C THR A 341 -18.62 11.96 -22.84
N THR A 342 -19.10 12.37 -24.02
CA THR A 342 -20.08 11.57 -24.79
C THR A 342 -19.45 11.17 -26.09
N SER A 343 -19.38 9.88 -26.35
CA SER A 343 -18.85 9.29 -27.57
C SER A 343 -19.75 9.53 -28.78
N GLU A 344 -19.25 9.31 -30.00
CA GLU A 344 -19.99 9.49 -31.24
C GLU A 344 -21.26 8.60 -31.31
N ASP A 345 -21.22 7.42 -30.69
CA ASP A 345 -22.35 6.50 -30.60
C ASP A 345 -23.29 6.79 -29.44
N GLY A 346 -23.02 7.87 -28.68
CA GLY A 346 -23.90 8.48 -27.69
C GLY A 346 -23.80 7.92 -26.28
N TYR A 347 -22.72 7.16 -25.96
CA TYR A 347 -22.47 6.74 -24.58
C TYR A 347 -21.74 7.83 -23.81
N THR A 348 -22.17 8.03 -22.60
CA THR A 348 -21.55 8.94 -21.64
C THR A 348 -20.63 8.17 -20.72
N THR A 349 -19.40 8.64 -20.62
CA THR A 349 -18.34 8.09 -19.75
C THR A 349 -18.01 9.13 -18.68
N ARG A 350 -17.85 8.70 -17.43
CA ARG A 350 -17.30 9.53 -16.37
C ARG A 350 -15.79 9.46 -16.45
N ASN A 351 -15.12 10.58 -16.27
CA ASN A 351 -13.68 10.65 -16.43
C ASN A 351 -13.00 11.09 -15.13
N TRP A 352 -11.78 10.62 -14.94
CA TRP A 352 -10.94 10.93 -13.81
C TRP A 352 -9.60 11.45 -14.29
N ASP A 353 -8.96 12.24 -13.46
CA ASP A 353 -7.64 12.81 -13.72
C ASP A 353 -6.85 12.89 -12.42
N ILE A 354 -5.54 12.95 -12.55
CA ILE A 354 -4.62 13.09 -11.43
C ILE A 354 -4.39 14.58 -11.13
N TYR A 355 -4.28 14.93 -9.87
CA TYR A 355 -3.90 16.28 -9.49
C TYR A 355 -2.44 16.55 -9.83
N GLU A 356 -2.14 17.75 -10.30
CA GLU A 356 -0.81 18.13 -10.74
C GLU A 356 0.22 18.08 -9.60
N GLN A 357 -0.12 18.53 -8.41
CA GLN A 357 0.79 18.46 -7.26
C GLN A 357 1.14 17.01 -6.90
N PHE A 358 0.18 16.09 -7.01
CA PHE A 358 0.43 14.68 -6.74
C PHE A 358 1.41 14.08 -7.75
N GLU A 359 1.25 14.42 -9.03
CA GLU A 359 2.21 14.00 -10.07
C GLU A 359 3.57 14.65 -9.90
N LYS A 360 3.61 15.99 -9.72
CA LYS A 360 4.84 16.78 -9.71
C LYS A 360 5.62 16.70 -8.40
N VAL A 361 4.98 16.33 -7.31
CA VAL A 361 5.63 16.25 -6.01
C VAL A 361 5.79 14.80 -5.58
N THR A 362 4.68 14.11 -5.26
CA THR A 362 4.76 12.77 -4.65
C THR A 362 5.22 11.71 -5.63
N THR A 363 4.62 11.64 -6.81
CA THR A 363 4.98 10.64 -7.84
C THR A 363 6.40 10.90 -8.36
N ASP A 364 6.76 12.16 -8.61
CA ASP A 364 8.10 12.50 -9.10
C ASP A 364 9.18 12.20 -8.04
N PHE A 365 8.89 12.47 -6.75
CA PHE A 365 9.77 12.07 -5.65
C PHE A 365 10.00 10.56 -5.63
N PHE A 366 8.92 9.78 -5.75
CA PHE A 366 9.05 8.32 -5.74
C PHE A 366 9.92 7.83 -6.90
N ARG A 367 9.83 8.48 -8.06
CA ARG A 367 10.73 8.23 -9.20
C ARG A 367 12.22 8.49 -8.91
N GLN A 368 12.53 9.39 -7.97
CA GLN A 368 13.93 9.59 -7.56
C GLN A 368 14.48 8.36 -6.83
N ILE A 369 13.61 7.64 -6.11
CA ILE A 369 13.97 6.35 -5.51
C ILE A 369 14.15 5.31 -6.61
N LEU A 370 13.18 5.18 -7.52
CA LEU A 370 13.21 4.20 -8.61
C LEU A 370 14.42 4.38 -9.53
N ASN A 371 14.82 5.62 -9.76
CA ASN A 371 15.99 5.96 -10.59
C ASN A 371 17.33 5.84 -9.85
N GLY A 372 17.30 5.44 -8.57
CA GLY A 372 18.50 5.25 -7.75
C GLY A 372 19.17 6.54 -7.26
N LYS A 373 18.55 7.71 -7.47
CA LYS A 373 19.06 8.97 -6.95
C LYS A 373 18.92 9.06 -5.44
N ILE A 374 17.87 8.47 -4.89
CA ILE A 374 17.70 8.23 -3.47
C ILE A 374 18.00 6.77 -3.21
N ARG A 375 19.01 6.52 -2.38
CA ARG A 375 19.27 5.22 -1.80
C ARG A 375 18.74 5.20 -0.39
N ILE A 376 17.84 4.29 -0.11
CA ILE A 376 17.29 4.09 1.23
C ILE A 376 18.30 3.28 2.04
N PRO A 377 18.83 3.77 3.17
CA PRO A 377 19.73 3.00 4.02
C PRO A 377 19.00 1.83 4.67
N THR A 378 19.73 0.74 4.87
CA THR A 378 19.26 -0.39 5.64
C THR A 378 19.14 -0.04 7.13
N ARG A 379 18.34 -0.82 7.89
CA ARG A 379 18.24 -0.66 9.34
C ARG A 379 19.61 -0.71 10.02
N GLN A 380 20.50 -1.63 9.60
CA GLN A 380 21.83 -1.74 10.18
C GLN A 380 22.69 -0.52 9.90
N GLU A 381 22.64 0.03 8.68
CA GLU A 381 23.35 1.26 8.34
C GLU A 381 22.86 2.47 9.14
N VAL A 382 21.54 2.53 9.43
CA VAL A 382 21.00 3.58 10.31
C VAL A 382 21.46 3.37 11.74
N ILE A 383 21.46 2.15 12.28
CA ILE A 383 22.01 1.82 13.60
C ILE A 383 23.49 2.25 13.67
N ASP A 384 24.31 1.85 12.71
CA ASP A 384 25.76 2.09 12.70
C ASP A 384 26.13 3.58 12.71
N ARG A 385 25.28 4.43 12.14
CA ARG A 385 25.48 5.88 12.10
C ARG A 385 24.77 6.64 13.22
N THR A 386 23.79 6.04 13.88
CA THR A 386 23.05 6.63 15.00
C THR A 386 23.92 6.64 16.23
N LYS A 387 24.33 7.81 16.67
CA LYS A 387 25.23 7.93 17.82
C LYS A 387 24.52 7.84 19.15
N VAL A 388 23.29 8.30 19.22
CA VAL A 388 22.53 8.42 20.47
C VAL A 388 21.16 7.77 20.29
N ILE A 389 20.78 6.95 21.26
CA ILE A 389 19.41 6.49 21.43
C ILE A 389 18.96 6.74 22.87
N ILE A 390 17.69 7.14 23.04
CA ILE A 390 17.09 7.39 24.34
C ILE A 390 16.20 6.21 24.71
N ILE A 391 16.39 5.66 25.90
CA ILE A 391 15.54 4.60 26.45
C ILE A 391 14.61 5.19 27.50
N ASN A 392 13.31 5.09 27.27
CA ASN A 392 12.30 5.47 28.24
C ASN A 392 12.11 4.36 29.27
N ASP A 393 12.84 4.44 30.36
CA ASP A 393 12.86 3.50 31.48
C ASP A 393 12.00 3.93 32.68
N VAL A 394 11.35 5.11 32.60
CA VAL A 394 10.46 5.58 33.65
C VAL A 394 9.10 4.90 33.60
N GLU A 395 8.41 4.87 34.73
CA GLU A 395 7.05 4.30 34.79
C GLU A 395 6.09 5.15 33.93
N THR A 396 5.20 4.46 33.22
CA THR A 396 4.14 5.12 32.45
C THR A 396 3.05 5.64 33.34
N GLY A 397 2.75 6.91 33.18
CA GLY A 397 1.62 7.59 33.82
C GLY A 397 1.26 8.80 32.99
N ASN A 398 0.14 9.44 33.23
CA ASN A 398 -0.35 10.56 32.42
C ASN A 398 0.67 11.69 32.22
N ASP A 399 1.48 11.97 33.24
CA ASP A 399 2.54 12.98 33.15
C ASP A 399 3.81 12.41 32.52
N ASP A 400 4.14 11.15 32.75
CA ASP A 400 5.32 10.51 32.20
C ASP A 400 5.13 10.23 30.73
N ASP A 401 3.93 9.86 30.27
CA ASP A 401 3.62 9.70 28.85
C ASP A 401 3.73 11.03 28.12
N LYS A 402 3.32 12.11 28.74
CA LYS A 402 3.48 13.47 28.22
C LYS A 402 4.96 13.86 28.10
N TYR A 403 5.79 13.45 29.08
CA TYR A 403 7.23 13.72 29.09
C TYR A 403 8.06 12.64 28.38
N SER A 404 7.43 11.58 27.90
CA SER A 404 8.11 10.59 27.07
C SER A 404 8.27 11.03 25.62
N THR A 405 7.67 12.16 25.25
CA THR A 405 7.86 12.73 23.94
C THR A 405 9.24 13.37 23.81
N PRO A 406 9.90 13.25 22.67
CA PRO A 406 11.20 13.87 22.41
C PRO A 406 11.20 15.39 22.52
N GLU A 407 10.04 16.03 22.43
CA GLU A 407 9.94 17.49 22.58
C GLU A 407 10.55 17.99 23.89
N SER A 408 10.23 17.36 24.99
CA SER A 408 10.83 17.70 26.28
C SER A 408 12.27 17.23 26.43
N LEU A 409 12.63 16.12 25.76
CA LEU A 409 13.98 15.55 25.81
C LEU A 409 14.94 16.26 24.85
N THR A 410 14.46 16.69 23.70
CA THR A 410 15.27 17.29 22.63
C THR A 410 15.07 18.81 22.50
N GLU A 411 14.42 19.44 23.49
CA GLU A 411 14.26 20.89 23.53
C GLU A 411 15.62 21.61 23.41
N GLY A 412 15.66 22.63 22.56
CA GLY A 412 16.88 23.36 22.24
C GLY A 412 17.63 22.78 21.04
N LEU A 413 17.43 21.51 20.68
CA LEU A 413 18.03 20.88 19.52
C LEU A 413 17.17 21.08 18.26
N TYR A 414 15.89 20.77 18.37
CA TYR A 414 14.94 20.80 17.25
C TYR A 414 14.07 22.05 17.21
N ARG A 415 14.03 22.82 18.29
CA ARG A 415 13.25 24.06 18.33
C ARG A 415 13.78 25.08 17.33
N MET A 416 12.87 25.67 16.66
CA MET A 416 13.13 26.58 15.57
C MET A 416 13.38 28.00 16.05
N ASP A 417 12.51 28.54 16.87
CA ASP A 417 12.59 29.89 17.44
C ASP A 417 12.13 29.85 18.90
N GLY A 418 12.86 30.50 19.77
CA GLY A 418 12.75 30.36 21.21
C GLY A 418 11.45 30.79 21.89
N ASP A 419 10.41 31.17 21.17
CA ASP A 419 9.20 31.75 21.75
C ASP A 419 7.98 30.81 21.69
N GLY A 420 8.03 29.74 22.36
CA GLY A 420 6.81 28.99 22.59
C GLY A 420 6.50 27.93 21.58
N GLY A 421 7.45 27.59 20.84
CA GLY A 421 7.32 26.34 20.39
C GLY A 421 7.17 26.03 18.95
N LEU A 422 6.98 24.89 18.84
CA LEU A 422 6.72 24.07 17.69
C LEU A 422 5.64 24.60 16.71
N ARG A 423 4.96 25.68 17.06
CA ARG A 423 3.93 26.34 16.24
C ARG A 423 4.45 27.62 15.56
N ASP A 424 5.72 27.65 15.22
CA ASP A 424 6.23 28.77 14.45
C ASP A 424 5.61 28.77 13.04
N ASN A 425 4.80 29.77 12.77
CA ASN A 425 4.16 29.96 11.47
C ASN A 425 5.14 30.29 10.34
N HIS A 426 6.45 30.47 10.64
CA HIS A 426 7.44 30.85 9.64
C HIS A 426 8.12 29.67 8.99
N THR A 427 8.15 28.52 9.65
CA THR A 427 8.88 27.35 9.18
C THR A 427 7.94 26.19 8.84
N ILE A 428 8.34 25.37 7.90
CA ILE A 428 7.65 24.13 7.57
C ILE A 428 7.86 23.14 8.72
N TYR A 429 9.08 23.09 9.22
CA TYR A 429 9.57 22.00 10.02
C TYR A 429 10.79 22.46 10.82
N LYS A 430 11.67 21.65 11.29
CA LYS A 430 12.88 22.10 11.99
C LYS A 430 13.81 22.92 11.09
N LYS A 431 14.48 23.93 11.66
CA LYS A 431 15.38 24.84 10.91
C LYS A 431 16.72 24.25 10.52
N THR A 432 17.11 23.15 11.14
CA THR A 432 18.46 22.64 10.98
C THR A 432 18.46 21.12 10.79
N GLY A 433 19.31 20.65 9.90
CA GLY A 433 19.64 19.25 9.72
C GLY A 433 20.91 18.81 10.47
N ARG A 434 21.45 19.67 11.35
CA ARG A 434 22.66 19.36 12.09
C ARG A 434 22.51 18.11 12.94
N TYR A 435 21.37 18.00 13.62
CA TYR A 435 21.06 16.85 14.45
C TYR A 435 20.18 15.91 13.63
N PRO A 436 20.61 14.66 13.42
CA PRO A 436 19.72 13.65 12.90
C PRO A 436 18.55 13.39 13.86
N ALA A 437 17.59 12.56 13.47
CA ALA A 437 16.63 12.05 14.43
C ALA A 437 17.38 11.43 15.61
N ILE A 438 16.84 11.66 16.81
CA ILE A 438 17.36 11.03 18.04
C ILE A 438 16.31 10.00 18.45
N PRO A 439 16.51 8.72 18.09
CA PRO A 439 15.49 7.70 18.30
C PRO A 439 15.25 7.47 19.79
N MET A 440 13.98 7.20 20.12
CA MET A 440 13.55 6.83 21.47
C MET A 440 12.82 5.50 21.44
N SER A 441 13.16 4.60 22.37
CA SER A 441 12.52 3.31 22.53
C SER A 441 12.23 2.98 23.98
N THR A 442 11.61 1.86 24.23
CA THR A 442 11.35 1.35 25.60
C THR A 442 12.43 0.39 26.10
N ALA A 443 13.02 -0.38 25.19
CA ALA A 443 14.09 -1.33 25.52
C ALA A 443 14.90 -1.66 24.25
N LEU A 444 16.13 -2.10 24.47
CA LEU A 444 17.00 -2.62 23.42
C LEU A 444 17.45 -4.03 23.78
N ALA A 445 17.67 -4.85 22.77
CA ALA A 445 18.46 -6.06 22.93
C ALA A 445 19.94 -5.68 23.20
N ASP A 446 20.65 -6.46 23.97
CA ASP A 446 22.03 -6.14 24.38
C ASP A 446 22.97 -5.93 23.19
N ASP A 447 22.84 -6.74 22.14
CA ASP A 447 23.63 -6.64 20.89
C ASP A 447 23.30 -5.38 20.10
N VAL A 448 22.06 -4.91 20.13
CA VAL A 448 21.66 -3.64 19.50
C VAL A 448 22.16 -2.46 20.30
N ALA A 449 22.10 -2.54 21.64
CA ALA A 449 22.59 -1.47 22.52
C ALA A 449 24.10 -1.22 22.33
N GLU A 450 24.89 -2.27 22.13
CA GLU A 450 26.34 -2.15 21.88
C GLU A 450 26.71 -1.39 20.60
N SER A 451 25.76 -1.23 19.69
CA SER A 451 25.96 -0.53 18.41
C SER A 451 25.89 1.00 18.54
N PHE A 452 25.30 1.53 19.61
CA PHE A 452 25.17 2.97 19.81
C PHE A 452 26.32 3.52 20.67
N GLU A 453 26.86 4.65 20.26
CA GLU A 453 27.90 5.36 21.03
C GLU A 453 27.38 5.79 22.40
N TYR A 454 26.13 6.25 22.44
CA TYR A 454 25.46 6.68 23.67
C TYR A 454 24.05 6.07 23.79
N VAL A 455 23.82 5.34 24.84
CA VAL A 455 22.49 4.92 25.28
C VAL A 455 22.14 5.76 26.50
N ILE A 456 21.16 6.63 26.37
CA ILE A 456 20.76 7.57 27.41
C ILE A 456 19.43 7.11 27.99
N TYR A 457 19.39 6.86 29.31
CA TYR A 457 18.16 6.52 30.01
C TYR A 457 17.41 7.77 30.43
N LYS A 458 16.10 7.78 30.18
CA LYS A 458 15.27 8.95 30.55
C LYS A 458 15.33 9.26 32.06
N SER A 459 15.44 8.25 32.92
CA SER A 459 15.59 8.42 34.37
C SER A 459 16.88 9.15 34.75
N GLU A 460 17.88 9.17 33.90
CA GLU A 460 19.18 9.86 34.16
C GLU A 460 19.29 11.18 33.39
N TYR A 461 18.29 11.51 32.58
CA TYR A 461 18.38 12.60 31.61
C TYR A 461 18.55 13.98 32.25
N ASP A 462 17.78 14.28 33.31
CA ASP A 462 17.86 15.57 33.99
C ASP A 462 19.17 15.77 34.79
N ASP A 463 19.75 14.68 35.28
CA ASP A 463 21.05 14.70 35.91
C ASP A 463 22.18 14.87 34.90
N MET A 464 22.03 14.30 33.70
CA MET A 464 22.98 14.43 32.60
C MET A 464 22.92 15.82 31.93
N PHE A 465 21.72 16.37 31.80
CA PHE A 465 21.49 17.68 31.18
C PHE A 465 20.68 18.61 32.10
N PRO A 466 21.35 19.21 33.12
CA PRO A 466 20.68 20.12 34.02
C PRO A 466 20.10 21.38 33.37
N THR A 467 20.66 21.79 32.24
CA THR A 467 20.18 22.92 31.43
C THR A 467 20.09 22.58 29.96
N ILE A 468 19.32 23.37 29.22
CA ILE A 468 19.26 23.26 27.73
C ILE A 468 20.66 23.49 27.14
N GLU A 469 21.43 24.41 27.72
CA GLU A 469 22.78 24.72 27.28
C GLU A 469 23.72 23.51 27.40
N ASP A 470 23.67 22.78 28.51
CA ASP A 470 24.46 21.54 28.71
C ASP A 470 24.11 20.49 27.66
N LYS A 471 22.84 20.34 27.38
CA LYS A 471 22.36 19.42 26.33
C LYS A 471 22.85 19.81 24.93
N VAL A 472 22.70 21.10 24.59
CA VAL A 472 23.16 21.61 23.28
C VAL A 472 24.69 21.49 23.14
N GLU A 473 25.44 21.70 24.20
CA GLU A 473 26.90 21.52 24.21
C GLU A 473 27.26 20.07 23.93
N PHE A 474 26.67 19.13 24.65
CA PHE A 474 26.88 17.69 24.44
C PHE A 474 26.58 17.26 22.98
N PHE A 475 25.40 17.62 22.47
CA PHE A 475 25.03 17.20 21.12
C PHE A 475 25.88 17.91 20.04
N ASN A 476 26.35 19.13 20.30
CA ASN A 476 27.28 19.82 19.41
C ASN A 476 28.66 19.16 19.32
N GLU A 477 29.11 18.51 20.40
CA GLU A 477 30.37 17.76 20.38
C GLU A 477 30.23 16.47 19.54
N ILE A 478 29.07 15.80 19.64
CA ILE A 478 28.80 14.54 18.93
C ILE A 478 28.56 14.78 17.43
N PHE A 479 27.80 15.81 17.11
CA PHE A 479 27.38 16.11 15.74
C PHE A 479 28.07 17.35 15.20
N PRO A 480 29.21 17.25 14.52
CA PRO A 480 29.88 18.40 13.90
C PRO A 480 29.00 19.02 12.83
N GLN A 481 29.06 20.34 12.73
CA GLN A 481 28.33 21.07 11.71
C GLN A 481 29.02 20.95 10.35
N GLU A 482 28.30 20.50 9.34
CA GLU A 482 28.83 20.29 7.97
C GLU A 482 28.30 21.31 6.96
N TYR A 483 27.51 22.28 7.41
CA TYR A 483 26.98 23.37 6.57
C TYR A 483 26.82 24.66 7.35
N THR A 484 26.59 25.75 6.63
CA THR A 484 26.33 27.06 7.18
C THR A 484 25.07 27.67 6.62
N GLY A 485 24.52 28.70 7.24
CA GLY A 485 23.34 29.42 6.79
C GLY A 485 22.07 28.94 7.48
N ASP A 486 20.95 29.26 6.88
CA ASP A 486 19.59 28.98 7.42
C ASP A 486 18.77 28.00 6.56
N ILE A 487 19.42 27.30 5.62
CA ILE A 487 18.85 26.12 4.98
C ILE A 487 18.74 24.96 5.96
N TYR A 488 17.81 24.03 5.73
CA TYR A 488 17.96 22.68 6.26
C TYR A 488 18.93 21.91 5.37
N ALA A 489 19.90 21.21 5.95
CA ALA A 489 20.78 20.32 5.21
C ALA A 489 21.19 19.12 6.06
N GLY A 490 20.94 17.92 5.56
CA GLY A 490 21.36 16.66 6.16
C GLY A 490 22.06 15.79 5.14
N ARG A 491 23.17 15.14 5.55
CA ARG A 491 24.00 14.32 4.66
C ARG A 491 23.98 12.85 5.07
N TYR A 492 23.86 12.00 4.06
CA TYR A 492 24.15 10.59 4.17
C TYR A 492 25.07 10.16 3.04
N GLU A 493 26.29 9.73 3.37
CA GLU A 493 27.31 9.37 2.41
C GLU A 493 27.61 10.56 1.45
N ASN A 494 27.55 10.30 0.14
CA ASN A 494 27.70 11.31 -0.91
C ASN A 494 26.41 12.05 -1.28
N ARG A 495 25.36 11.98 -0.43
CA ARG A 495 24.04 12.55 -0.71
C ARG A 495 23.60 13.54 0.34
N TRP A 496 22.89 14.57 -0.10
CA TRP A 496 22.33 15.58 0.77
C TRP A 496 20.83 15.77 0.50
N ALA A 497 20.06 15.83 1.58
CA ALA A 497 18.72 16.41 1.58
C ALA A 497 18.81 17.86 2.02
N ILE A 498 18.40 18.79 1.16
CA ILE A 498 18.49 20.22 1.41
C ILE A 498 17.15 20.85 1.07
N TYR A 499 16.66 21.77 1.92
CA TYR A 499 15.45 22.51 1.59
C TYR A 499 15.40 23.89 2.28
N CYS A 500 14.56 24.76 1.73
CA CYS A 500 14.18 26.00 2.38
C CYS A 500 13.17 25.69 3.50
N PRO A 501 13.49 25.92 4.77
CA PRO A 501 12.57 25.61 5.87
C PRO A 501 11.43 26.62 6.02
N TYR A 502 11.46 27.72 5.29
CA TYR A 502 10.47 28.77 5.37
C TYR A 502 9.29 28.53 4.42
N LYS A 503 8.07 28.78 4.90
CA LYS A 503 6.84 28.61 4.12
C LYS A 503 6.14 29.90 3.71
N ASN A 504 6.51 31.04 4.32
CA ASN A 504 5.84 32.30 4.04
C ASN A 504 6.20 32.84 2.66
N THR A 505 5.23 33.43 1.98
CA THR A 505 5.44 34.07 0.67
C THR A 505 6.60 35.08 0.72
N GLY A 506 7.50 34.95 -0.23
CA GLY A 506 8.70 35.81 -0.33
C GLY A 506 9.85 35.44 0.63
N SER A 507 9.68 34.38 1.43
CA SER A 507 10.78 33.84 2.23
C SER A 507 11.75 33.07 1.35
N SER A 508 13.02 33.07 1.73
CA SER A 508 14.09 32.29 1.12
C SER A 508 15.12 31.92 2.19
N ALA A 509 15.82 30.84 1.97
CA ALA A 509 16.95 30.43 2.80
C ALA A 509 18.24 30.39 1.98
N SER A 510 19.37 30.60 2.63
CA SER A 510 20.68 30.48 2.01
C SER A 510 21.64 29.69 2.89
N GLY A 511 22.56 28.96 2.24
CA GLY A 511 23.55 28.20 2.98
C GLY A 511 24.63 27.61 2.08
N VAL A 512 25.63 27.05 2.71
CA VAL A 512 26.79 26.44 2.03
C VAL A 512 27.08 25.11 2.69
N ILE A 513 27.25 24.06 1.90
CA ILE A 513 27.71 22.73 2.32
C ILE A 513 29.16 22.51 1.92
N ASP A 514 29.88 21.72 2.71
CA ASP A 514 31.21 21.24 2.37
C ASP A 514 31.11 19.95 1.54
N LEU A 515 31.74 19.95 0.36
CA LEU A 515 31.82 18.77 -0.49
C LEU A 515 32.89 17.79 0.04
N LYS A 516 32.59 16.50 0.08
CA LYS A 516 33.53 15.47 0.54
C LYS A 516 33.89 14.46 -0.54
N TYR A 517 33.05 14.32 -1.54
CA TYR A 517 33.21 13.33 -2.61
C TYR A 517 33.61 13.98 -3.94
N ASN A 518 33.12 15.20 -4.20
CA ASN A 518 33.54 15.97 -5.38
C ASN A 518 34.88 16.66 -5.15
N THR A 519 35.66 16.84 -6.20
CA THR A 519 37.00 17.50 -6.13
C THR A 519 36.93 19.02 -5.97
N CYS A 520 35.77 19.65 -6.13
CA CYS A 520 35.47 21.03 -5.76
C CYS A 520 35.34 21.17 -4.22
N ASP A 521 35.35 22.41 -3.69
CA ASP A 521 35.42 22.65 -2.27
C ASP A 521 34.03 22.67 -1.60
N THR A 522 33.14 23.55 -2.07
CA THR A 522 31.83 23.78 -1.44
C THR A 522 30.74 23.95 -2.47
N MET A 523 29.51 23.77 -2.00
CA MET A 523 28.32 24.12 -2.77
C MET A 523 27.41 25.04 -1.98
N GLY A 524 26.99 26.14 -2.59
CA GLY A 524 26.14 27.15 -1.98
C GLY A 524 24.76 27.17 -2.62
N PHE A 525 23.77 27.60 -1.83
CA PHE A 525 22.36 27.64 -2.19
C PHE A 525 21.73 28.98 -1.80
N GLU A 526 20.85 29.50 -2.67
CA GLU A 526 19.78 30.44 -2.32
C GLU A 526 18.46 29.84 -2.80
N LEU A 527 17.63 29.45 -1.89
CA LEU A 527 16.40 28.66 -2.15
C LEU A 527 15.16 29.45 -1.75
N PRO A 528 14.22 29.72 -2.66
CA PRO A 528 12.91 30.27 -2.30
C PRO A 528 12.11 29.27 -1.46
N ARG A 529 10.97 29.71 -0.91
CA ARG A 529 10.05 28.80 -0.18
C ARG A 529 9.69 27.59 -1.02
N TYR A 530 9.46 26.46 -0.37
CA TYR A 530 9.13 25.17 -0.98
C TYR A 530 10.19 24.59 -1.90
N SER A 531 11.35 25.22 -2.00
CA SER A 531 12.45 24.64 -2.75
C SER A 531 13.12 23.52 -1.99
N ASN A 532 13.23 22.37 -2.65
CA ASN A 532 13.85 21.15 -2.15
C ASN A 532 14.93 20.70 -3.12
N VAL A 533 16.04 20.25 -2.59
CA VAL A 533 17.20 19.83 -3.37
C VAL A 533 17.75 18.51 -2.83
N LEU A 534 17.87 17.53 -3.71
CA LEU A 534 18.70 16.36 -3.47
C LEU A 534 20.02 16.58 -4.20
N VAL A 535 21.15 16.44 -3.51
CA VAL A 535 22.49 16.51 -4.10
C VAL A 535 23.13 15.14 -4.04
N ASN A 536 23.65 14.68 -5.15
CA ASN A 536 24.51 13.49 -5.22
C ASN A 536 25.90 13.94 -5.70
N GLU A 537 26.91 13.80 -4.83
CA GLU A 537 28.29 14.14 -5.11
C GLU A 537 28.99 12.96 -5.80
N TYR A 538 29.68 13.26 -6.91
CA TYR A 538 30.62 12.37 -7.58
C TYR A 538 31.93 13.11 -7.81
N SER A 539 33.01 12.40 -8.03
CA SER A 539 34.36 13.00 -8.11
C SER A 539 34.52 14.07 -9.18
N ASP A 540 33.80 13.99 -10.29
CA ASP A 540 33.88 14.86 -11.46
C ASP A 540 32.56 15.53 -11.87
N HIS A 541 31.48 15.28 -11.16
CA HIS A 541 30.16 15.89 -11.36
C HIS A 541 29.34 15.91 -10.10
N ILE A 542 28.28 16.68 -10.11
CA ILE A 542 27.25 16.73 -9.07
C ILE A 542 25.89 16.60 -9.75
N ASP A 543 25.12 15.60 -9.34
CA ASP A 543 23.73 15.46 -9.76
C ASP A 543 22.79 16.12 -8.76
N LEU A 544 21.85 16.89 -9.26
CA LEU A 544 20.83 17.57 -8.49
C LEU A 544 19.46 17.13 -8.92
N TYR A 545 18.61 16.87 -7.98
CA TYR A 545 17.18 16.95 -8.15
C TYR A 545 16.68 18.22 -7.47
N LEU A 546 15.95 19.04 -8.18
CA LEU A 546 15.38 20.29 -7.70
C LEU A 546 13.86 20.21 -7.83
N ASN A 547 13.15 20.66 -6.83
CA ASN A 547 11.70 20.80 -6.92
C ASN A 547 11.25 21.98 -6.04
N ASN A 548 10.72 22.99 -6.69
CA ASN A 548 10.18 24.19 -6.06
C ASN A 548 8.71 24.41 -6.41
N TYR A 549 7.96 23.33 -6.59
CA TYR A 549 6.53 23.41 -6.88
C TYR A 549 5.83 24.22 -5.80
N ASP A 550 5.12 25.26 -6.21
CA ASP A 550 4.34 26.14 -5.35
C ASP A 550 2.98 26.38 -5.99
N GLU A 551 2.01 25.58 -5.60
CA GLU A 551 0.67 25.62 -6.18
C GLU A 551 -0.10 26.86 -5.79
N GLU A 552 0.16 27.41 -4.62
CA GLU A 552 -0.49 28.65 -4.16
C GLU A 552 -0.11 29.84 -5.05
N ALA A 553 1.15 29.90 -5.45
CA ALA A 553 1.65 31.01 -6.25
C ALA A 553 1.61 30.71 -7.75
N LEU A 554 1.86 29.48 -8.19
CA LEU A 554 2.03 29.05 -9.59
C LEU A 554 2.96 29.99 -10.39
N ILE A 555 3.96 30.55 -9.70
CA ILE A 555 4.91 31.51 -10.26
C ILE A 555 6.31 30.90 -10.21
N PRO A 556 7.01 30.81 -11.35
CA PRO A 556 8.39 30.34 -11.34
C PRO A 556 9.28 31.12 -10.37
N ALA A 557 9.97 30.39 -9.51
CA ALA A 557 10.94 30.95 -8.57
C ALA A 557 12.36 30.59 -9.01
N THR A 558 13.36 31.31 -8.49
CA THR A 558 14.74 31.12 -8.88
C THR A 558 15.55 30.48 -7.78
N ASP A 559 16.01 29.28 -8.02
CA ASP A 559 17.05 28.62 -7.23
C ASP A 559 18.42 29.10 -7.72
N VAL A 560 19.32 29.42 -6.80
CA VAL A 560 20.69 29.80 -7.10
C VAL A 560 21.64 28.77 -6.51
N ILE A 561 22.40 28.14 -7.37
CA ILE A 561 23.39 27.12 -7.02
C ILE A 561 24.80 27.69 -7.31
N THR A 562 25.70 27.54 -6.36
CA THR A 562 27.12 27.92 -6.57
C THR A 562 28.02 26.73 -6.27
N VAL A 563 29.06 26.53 -7.08
CA VAL A 563 30.11 25.54 -6.82
C VAL A 563 31.43 26.26 -6.78
N SER A 564 32.17 26.16 -5.67
CA SER A 564 33.47 26.78 -5.49
C SER A 564 34.62 25.78 -5.54
N GLY A 565 35.82 26.24 -5.82
CA GLY A 565 37.00 25.41 -5.99
C GLY A 565 37.12 24.78 -7.38
N CYS A 566 36.39 25.28 -8.37
CA CYS A 566 36.44 24.77 -9.73
C CYS A 566 37.74 25.20 -10.44
N THR A 567 38.44 24.23 -11.05
CA THR A 567 39.68 24.50 -11.82
C THR A 567 39.42 24.98 -13.25
N SER A 568 38.20 24.79 -13.73
CA SER A 568 37.75 25.29 -15.04
C SER A 568 36.26 25.58 -14.98
N GLU A 569 35.76 26.33 -15.97
CA GLU A 569 34.31 26.60 -16.06
C GLU A 569 33.52 25.30 -16.23
N PRO A 570 32.60 24.98 -15.27
CA PRO A 570 31.74 23.82 -15.34
C PRO A 570 30.75 23.88 -16.52
N THR A 571 30.33 22.71 -16.99
CA THR A 571 29.23 22.58 -17.91
C THR A 571 28.06 21.91 -17.21
N TYR A 572 26.85 22.07 -17.73
CA TYR A 572 25.68 21.43 -17.13
C TYR A 572 24.72 20.89 -18.20
N THR A 573 23.97 19.85 -17.80
CA THR A 573 22.83 19.31 -18.55
C THR A 573 21.62 19.25 -17.62
N TYR A 574 20.42 19.20 -18.18
CA TYR A 574 19.20 19.15 -17.36
C TYR A 574 18.07 18.39 -18.06
N GLU A 575 17.13 17.92 -17.24
CA GLU A 575 15.83 17.40 -17.62
C GLU A 575 14.75 18.15 -16.86
N ASP A 576 13.92 18.93 -17.57
CA ASP A 576 12.87 19.77 -16.99
C ASP A 576 11.52 19.04 -17.07
N ARG A 577 10.95 18.73 -15.90
CA ARG A 577 9.61 18.13 -15.74
C ARG A 577 8.62 19.10 -15.08
N GLY A 578 9.02 20.36 -14.99
CA GLY A 578 8.21 21.42 -14.40
C GLY A 578 6.97 21.79 -15.21
N ILE A 579 6.17 22.70 -14.67
CA ILE A 579 4.95 23.19 -15.32
C ILE A 579 5.29 24.12 -16.49
N THR A 580 6.33 24.91 -16.36
CA THR A 580 6.78 25.85 -17.38
C THR A 580 8.24 25.59 -17.73
N THR A 581 8.63 25.91 -18.97
CA THR A 581 10.01 25.75 -19.39
C THR A 581 10.96 26.57 -18.52
N ALA A 582 11.93 25.92 -17.93
CA ALA A 582 12.92 26.53 -17.06
C ALA A 582 13.86 27.50 -17.82
N LYS A 583 14.35 28.50 -17.12
CA LYS A 583 15.35 29.48 -17.63
C LYS A 583 16.62 29.36 -16.83
N PHE A 584 17.74 29.37 -17.53
CA PHE A 584 19.04 29.19 -16.96
C PHE A 584 19.93 30.42 -17.25
N GLU A 585 20.65 30.87 -16.23
CA GLU A 585 21.72 31.85 -16.35
C GLU A 585 22.94 31.30 -15.62
N SER A 586 24.09 31.29 -16.26
CA SER A 586 25.32 30.81 -15.64
C SER A 586 26.44 31.85 -15.72
N SER A 587 27.33 31.81 -14.74
CA SER A 587 28.55 32.62 -14.73
C SER A 587 29.71 31.88 -14.06
N TYR A 588 30.92 32.17 -14.45
CA TYR A 588 32.12 31.58 -13.86
C TYR A 588 33.18 32.69 -13.66
N SER A 589 33.70 32.83 -12.45
CA SER A 589 34.80 33.75 -12.12
C SER A 589 35.53 33.24 -10.88
N ASP A 590 36.85 33.32 -10.93
CA ASP A 590 37.75 33.08 -9.78
C ASP A 590 37.51 31.69 -9.11
N GLY A 591 37.25 30.67 -9.91
CA GLY A 591 37.03 29.34 -9.42
C GLY A 591 35.60 29.09 -8.85
N VAL A 592 34.70 30.05 -8.99
CA VAL A 592 33.30 29.93 -8.54
C VAL A 592 32.39 29.92 -9.76
N PHE A 593 31.63 28.85 -9.88
CA PHE A 593 30.55 28.69 -10.85
C PHE A 593 29.20 29.01 -10.17
N THR A 594 28.40 29.83 -10.81
CA THR A 594 27.03 30.14 -10.35
C THR A 594 26.06 29.79 -11.44
N LEU A 595 25.00 29.01 -11.06
CA LEU A 595 23.89 28.64 -11.89
C LEU A 595 22.58 29.13 -11.25
N ARG A 596 21.86 29.98 -11.99
CA ARG A 596 20.52 30.48 -11.60
C ARG A 596 19.49 29.78 -12.44
N ILE A 597 18.52 29.17 -11.79
CA ILE A 597 17.48 28.34 -12.43
C ILE A 597 16.13 28.89 -12.04
N THR A 598 15.43 29.48 -12.99
CA THR A 598 14.05 29.95 -12.77
C THR A 598 13.10 28.91 -13.30
N HIS A 599 12.40 28.22 -12.42
CA HIS A 599 11.51 27.11 -12.75
C HIS A 599 10.35 27.00 -11.77
N ILE A 600 9.41 26.10 -12.05
CA ILE A 600 8.36 25.68 -11.14
C ILE A 600 8.15 24.19 -11.30
N GLY A 601 8.36 23.43 -10.25
CA GLY A 601 8.23 21.99 -10.24
C GLY A 601 9.55 21.25 -10.38
N PRO A 602 9.51 19.93 -10.61
CA PRO A 602 10.66 19.05 -10.56
C PRO A 602 11.57 19.18 -11.79
N MET A 603 12.85 19.04 -11.54
CA MET A 603 13.87 18.93 -12.58
C MET A 603 15.12 18.23 -12.08
N ASP A 604 15.87 17.67 -13.03
CA ASP A 604 17.20 17.13 -12.80
C ASP A 604 18.25 18.03 -13.46
N VAL A 605 19.37 18.23 -12.78
CA VAL A 605 20.50 18.97 -13.30
C VAL A 605 21.78 18.22 -12.96
N THR A 606 22.61 17.96 -13.94
CA THR A 606 23.99 17.48 -13.75
C THR A 606 24.97 18.59 -14.00
N ILE A 607 25.80 18.93 -13.01
CA ILE A 607 26.87 19.90 -13.13
C ILE A 607 28.21 19.15 -13.25
N ASN A 608 28.82 19.17 -14.42
CA ASN A 608 30.14 18.59 -14.63
C ASN A 608 31.17 19.58 -14.13
N CYS A 609 31.78 19.30 -12.99
CA CYS A 609 32.76 20.19 -12.31
C CYS A 609 33.87 19.37 -11.68
N SER A 610 35.05 19.96 -11.61
CA SER A 610 36.22 19.37 -10.95
C SER A 610 37.10 20.47 -10.35
N GLY A 611 37.71 20.14 -9.22
CA GLY A 611 38.66 20.99 -8.48
C GLY A 611 40.00 20.31 -8.27
N ASP A 612 40.81 20.88 -7.39
CA ASP A 612 42.15 20.39 -7.06
C ASP A 612 42.21 19.57 -5.76
N ALA A 613 41.08 19.42 -5.06
CA ALA A 613 41.05 18.67 -3.81
C ALA A 613 41.32 17.17 -4.04
N THR A 614 42.25 16.60 -3.25
CA THR A 614 42.75 15.21 -3.41
C THR A 614 42.38 14.29 -2.24
N ASP A 615 41.82 14.84 -1.18
CA ASP A 615 41.44 14.12 0.05
C ASP A 615 39.94 13.78 0.07
N ARG A 616 39.42 13.35 -1.07
CA ARG A 616 38.01 13.07 -1.23
C ARG A 616 37.69 11.63 -0.89
N GLU A 617 36.51 11.41 -0.31
CA GLU A 617 35.97 10.11 -0.05
C GLU A 617 35.52 9.43 -1.36
N THR A 618 35.45 8.12 -1.36
CA THR A 618 34.94 7.37 -2.51
C THR A 618 33.43 7.32 -2.44
N GLU A 619 32.79 7.67 -3.54
CA GLU A 619 31.34 7.62 -3.63
C GLU A 619 30.76 6.24 -3.31
N TYR A 620 29.64 6.24 -2.65
CA TYR A 620 28.93 5.04 -2.28
C TYR A 620 28.15 4.47 -3.48
N GLN A 621 28.21 3.15 -3.68
CA GLN A 621 27.47 2.51 -4.77
C GLN A 621 25.99 2.41 -4.45
N VAL A 622 25.17 2.69 -5.46
CA VAL A 622 23.70 2.59 -5.35
C VAL A 622 23.29 1.14 -5.26
N ALA A 623 22.47 0.78 -4.26
CA ALA A 623 21.80 -0.50 -4.24
C ALA A 623 20.75 -0.55 -5.37
N THR A 624 20.68 -1.69 -6.04
CA THR A 624 19.67 -1.90 -7.07
C THR A 624 18.35 -2.24 -6.40
N LEU A 625 17.29 -1.52 -6.75
CA LEU A 625 15.94 -1.86 -6.30
C LEU A 625 15.52 -3.20 -6.92
N VAL A 626 14.74 -3.94 -6.17
CA VAL A 626 14.09 -5.16 -6.61
C VAL A 626 12.62 -4.85 -6.87
N GLU A 627 12.18 -5.00 -8.10
CA GLU A 627 10.77 -4.80 -8.43
C GLU A 627 9.92 -5.81 -7.66
N PRO A 628 8.89 -5.35 -6.93
CA PRO A 628 7.98 -6.25 -6.24
C PRO A 628 7.25 -7.17 -7.21
N SER A 629 7.04 -8.41 -6.79
CA SER A 629 6.22 -9.34 -7.57
C SER A 629 4.77 -8.82 -7.64
N ALA A 630 4.15 -8.98 -8.80
CA ALA A 630 2.73 -8.73 -8.94
C ALA A 630 1.91 -9.70 -8.06
N PRO A 631 0.69 -9.32 -7.65
CA PRO A 631 -0.22 -10.24 -6.98
C PRO A 631 -0.46 -11.49 -7.82
N PRO A 632 -0.77 -12.64 -7.17
CA PRO A 632 -1.26 -13.79 -7.89
C PRO A 632 -2.49 -13.45 -8.73
N ILE A 633 -2.61 -14.06 -9.91
CA ILE A 633 -3.74 -13.81 -10.81
C ILE A 633 -5.03 -14.20 -10.08
N TYR A 634 -5.98 -13.26 -10.05
CA TYR A 634 -7.31 -13.51 -9.51
C TYR A 634 -8.12 -14.41 -10.45
N THR A 635 -8.68 -15.48 -9.89
CA THR A 635 -9.47 -16.47 -10.63
C THR A 635 -10.90 -16.61 -10.09
N GLY A 636 -11.31 -15.69 -9.24
CA GLY A 636 -12.66 -15.65 -8.68
C GLY A 636 -13.70 -15.11 -9.66
N THR A 637 -14.92 -14.95 -9.19
CA THR A 637 -16.00 -14.30 -9.93
C THR A 637 -15.64 -12.85 -10.21
N LEU A 638 -15.67 -12.44 -11.48
CA LEU A 638 -15.57 -11.02 -11.85
C LEU A 638 -16.88 -10.33 -11.50
N GLN A 639 -16.80 -9.14 -10.93
CA GLN A 639 -18.00 -8.34 -10.62
C GLN A 639 -17.69 -6.86 -10.77
N HIS A 640 -18.43 -6.22 -11.67
CA HIS A 640 -18.38 -4.79 -11.87
C HIS A 640 -19.69 -4.15 -11.44
N GLU A 641 -19.55 -3.05 -10.73
CA GLU A 641 -20.69 -2.30 -10.19
C GLU A 641 -21.28 -1.39 -11.26
N ALA A 642 -22.61 -1.30 -11.31
CA ALA A 642 -23.27 -0.62 -12.43
C ALA A 642 -23.06 0.90 -12.44
N GLU A 643 -22.75 1.50 -11.30
CA GLU A 643 -22.50 2.94 -11.23
C GLU A 643 -21.24 3.40 -11.98
N VAL A 644 -20.37 2.48 -12.39
CA VAL A 644 -19.20 2.81 -13.21
C VAL A 644 -19.43 2.63 -14.72
N PHE A 645 -20.50 1.97 -15.14
CA PHE A 645 -20.72 1.64 -16.54
C PHE A 645 -20.91 2.87 -17.43
N GLU A 646 -20.43 2.81 -18.63
CA GLU A 646 -20.80 3.75 -19.68
C GLU A 646 -22.29 3.62 -20.00
N SER A 647 -22.98 4.73 -20.17
CA SER A 647 -24.42 4.72 -20.32
C SER A 647 -24.93 5.59 -21.45
N LYS A 648 -26.11 5.23 -21.94
CA LYS A 648 -26.83 5.98 -22.95
C LYS A 648 -28.30 6.01 -22.57
N ASN A 649 -28.91 7.24 -22.60
CA ASN A 649 -30.32 7.48 -22.34
C ASN A 649 -30.84 6.95 -20.99
N ILE A 650 -30.00 6.69 -20.01
CA ILE A 650 -30.43 6.33 -18.65
C ILE A 650 -31.10 7.51 -17.95
N ASP A 651 -31.81 7.23 -16.84
CA ASP A 651 -32.35 8.27 -15.98
C ASP A 651 -31.21 8.91 -15.15
N ARG A 652 -30.49 8.11 -14.33
CA ARG A 652 -29.40 8.63 -13.50
C ARG A 652 -28.50 7.52 -12.94
N TYR A 653 -27.34 7.95 -12.50
CA TYR A 653 -26.51 7.22 -11.54
C TYR A 653 -26.91 7.58 -10.11
N VAL A 654 -26.86 6.62 -9.22
CA VAL A 654 -26.94 6.82 -7.79
C VAL A 654 -25.61 6.40 -7.20
N THR A 655 -24.81 7.36 -6.84
CA THR A 655 -23.52 7.16 -6.18
C THR A 655 -23.66 7.67 -4.75
N ASN A 656 -23.41 6.83 -3.76
CA ASN A 656 -23.67 7.14 -2.38
C ASN A 656 -25.18 7.33 -2.06
N GLY A 657 -25.91 6.24 -2.04
CA GLY A 657 -27.36 6.21 -1.89
C GLY A 657 -27.93 6.53 -0.50
N ALA A 658 -27.18 7.21 0.38
CA ALA A 658 -27.62 7.50 1.76
C ALA A 658 -29.00 8.20 1.86
N ASN A 659 -29.38 8.98 0.84
CA ASN A 659 -30.66 9.68 0.76
C ASN A 659 -31.72 8.98 -0.10
N GLU A 660 -31.38 7.82 -0.67
CA GLU A 660 -32.30 7.03 -1.51
C GLU A 660 -33.07 6.01 -0.68
N SER A 661 -34.18 5.55 -1.23
CA SER A 661 -35.00 4.53 -0.57
C SER A 661 -34.53 3.10 -0.82
N ILE A 662 -33.75 2.87 -1.87
CA ILE A 662 -33.22 1.55 -2.22
C ILE A 662 -31.97 1.29 -1.39
N ARG A 663 -31.92 0.11 -0.77
CA ARG A 663 -30.83 -0.33 0.11
C ARG A 663 -30.28 -1.68 -0.34
N ASN A 664 -29.24 -2.15 0.33
CA ASN A 664 -28.61 -3.47 0.09
C ASN A 664 -28.07 -3.63 -1.33
N TYR A 665 -27.63 -2.54 -1.95
CA TYR A 665 -26.81 -2.60 -3.17
C TYR A 665 -25.38 -2.95 -2.81
N THR A 666 -24.60 -3.42 -3.80
CA THR A 666 -23.15 -3.60 -3.69
C THR A 666 -22.41 -2.33 -4.13
N GLY A 667 -21.10 -2.32 -3.99
CA GLY A 667 -20.32 -1.14 -4.40
C GLY A 667 -20.66 0.13 -3.64
N GLN A 668 -20.69 1.24 -4.37
CA GLN A 668 -20.99 2.57 -3.85
C GLN A 668 -22.40 3.09 -4.25
N GLY A 669 -23.07 2.34 -5.13
CA GLY A 669 -24.34 2.80 -5.64
C GLY A 669 -25.03 1.84 -6.60
N TYR A 670 -25.79 2.38 -7.52
CA TYR A 670 -26.51 1.63 -8.54
C TYR A 670 -26.94 2.57 -9.67
N MET A 671 -27.34 2.01 -10.79
CA MET A 671 -27.84 2.78 -11.93
C MET A 671 -29.34 2.65 -12.08
N VAL A 672 -30.04 3.76 -12.38
CA VAL A 672 -31.46 3.81 -12.72
C VAL A 672 -31.59 3.98 -14.23
N LEU A 673 -32.10 2.96 -14.90
CA LEU A 673 -32.22 2.96 -16.35
C LEU A 673 -33.32 3.89 -16.86
N GLY A 674 -34.40 4.07 -16.09
CA GLY A 674 -35.54 4.88 -16.50
C GLY A 674 -36.46 4.20 -17.53
N GLU A 675 -37.39 4.96 -18.11
CA GLU A 675 -38.38 4.51 -19.09
C GLU A 675 -38.12 5.11 -20.50
N ASN A 676 -36.92 5.60 -20.73
CA ASN A 676 -36.54 6.22 -21.98
C ASN A 676 -36.39 5.18 -23.13
N GLU A 677 -36.55 5.61 -24.34
CA GLU A 677 -36.25 4.77 -25.51
C GLU A 677 -34.74 4.71 -25.76
N GLY A 678 -34.27 3.53 -26.14
CA GLY A 678 -32.89 3.34 -26.52
C GLY A 678 -31.91 3.42 -25.35
N VAL A 679 -32.35 3.02 -24.15
CA VAL A 679 -31.49 2.86 -23.00
C VAL A 679 -30.47 1.76 -23.28
N SER A 680 -29.23 2.05 -23.06
CA SER A 680 -28.12 1.10 -23.20
C SER A 680 -27.03 1.39 -22.20
N VAL A 681 -26.44 0.36 -21.67
CA VAL A 681 -25.25 0.44 -20.79
C VAL A 681 -24.22 -0.53 -21.25
N ARG A 682 -22.95 -0.23 -21.04
CA ARG A 682 -21.86 -1.12 -21.43
C ARG A 682 -20.68 -1.01 -20.48
N ASP A 683 -19.96 -2.12 -20.41
CA ASP A 683 -18.72 -2.18 -19.66
C ASP A 683 -17.79 -3.27 -20.22
N SER A 684 -16.49 -3.17 -19.94
CA SER A 684 -15.45 -4.05 -20.44
C SER A 684 -14.98 -5.02 -19.38
N PHE A 685 -14.99 -6.30 -19.70
CA PHE A 685 -14.55 -7.37 -18.79
C PHE A 685 -13.38 -8.13 -19.38
N LYS A 686 -12.35 -8.34 -18.59
CA LYS A 686 -11.16 -9.09 -18.97
C LYS A 686 -11.22 -10.51 -18.43
N VAL A 687 -11.39 -11.48 -19.31
CA VAL A 687 -11.42 -12.90 -18.94
C VAL A 687 -10.12 -13.63 -19.30
N LEU A 688 -9.78 -14.63 -18.49
CA LEU A 688 -8.50 -15.35 -18.60
C LEU A 688 -8.48 -16.41 -19.71
N GLU A 689 -9.65 -16.94 -20.10
CA GLU A 689 -9.78 -18.05 -21.03
C GLU A 689 -10.93 -17.84 -22.00
N ASP A 690 -10.80 -18.41 -23.22
CA ASP A 690 -11.93 -18.52 -24.13
C ASP A 690 -12.94 -19.53 -23.59
N GLY A 691 -14.22 -19.18 -23.58
CA GLY A 691 -15.21 -20.15 -23.12
C GLY A 691 -16.63 -19.63 -22.97
N THR A 692 -17.44 -20.46 -22.39
CA THR A 692 -18.81 -20.09 -22.01
C THR A 692 -18.79 -19.57 -20.59
N TYR A 693 -19.41 -18.40 -20.40
CA TYR A 693 -19.54 -17.78 -19.10
C TYR A 693 -21.00 -17.58 -18.76
N THR A 694 -21.34 -17.69 -17.49
CA THR A 694 -22.60 -17.23 -16.95
C THR A 694 -22.47 -15.76 -16.59
N VAL A 695 -23.22 -14.91 -17.25
CA VAL A 695 -23.36 -13.49 -16.92
C VAL A 695 -24.62 -13.32 -16.12
N THR A 696 -24.49 -12.83 -14.89
CA THR A 696 -25.60 -12.61 -13.96
C THR A 696 -25.75 -11.11 -13.72
N LEU A 697 -26.94 -10.60 -13.97
CA LEU A 697 -27.33 -9.22 -13.68
C LEU A 697 -28.08 -9.17 -12.35
N ARG A 698 -27.66 -8.35 -11.43
CA ARG A 698 -28.40 -8.02 -10.22
C ARG A 698 -29.21 -6.76 -10.45
N TYR A 699 -30.53 -6.85 -10.23
CA TYR A 699 -31.46 -5.80 -10.62
C TYR A 699 -32.65 -5.67 -9.68
N GLN A 700 -33.36 -4.52 -9.81
CA GLN A 700 -34.66 -4.30 -9.21
C GLN A 700 -35.61 -3.73 -10.28
N ALA A 701 -36.83 -4.28 -10.40
CA ALA A 701 -37.82 -3.85 -11.37
C ALA A 701 -39.23 -3.91 -10.78
N ALA A 702 -40.10 -2.98 -11.15
CA ALA A 702 -41.50 -2.95 -10.70
C ALA A 702 -42.45 -3.68 -11.67
N SER A 703 -41.97 -4.11 -12.82
CA SER A 703 -42.75 -4.91 -13.79
C SER A 703 -41.82 -5.79 -14.62
N PRO A 704 -42.34 -6.88 -15.25
CA PRO A 704 -41.55 -7.70 -16.13
C PRO A 704 -41.03 -6.92 -17.37
N ASP A 705 -39.78 -7.17 -17.73
CA ASP A 705 -39.11 -6.58 -18.90
C ASP A 705 -38.03 -7.50 -19.44
N THR A 706 -37.33 -7.10 -20.48
CA THR A 706 -36.23 -7.87 -21.08
C THR A 706 -35.11 -6.94 -21.52
N LEU A 707 -33.88 -7.26 -21.10
CA LEU A 707 -32.68 -6.63 -21.61
C LEU A 707 -31.95 -7.61 -22.55
N LYS A 708 -31.43 -7.08 -23.63
CA LYS A 708 -30.57 -7.84 -24.53
C LYS A 708 -29.12 -7.67 -24.09
N LEU A 709 -28.51 -8.75 -23.67
CA LEU A 709 -27.08 -8.84 -23.43
C LEU A 709 -26.37 -9.15 -24.75
N SER A 710 -25.34 -8.40 -25.10
CA SER A 710 -24.53 -8.67 -26.27
C SER A 710 -23.03 -8.45 -26.01
N VAL A 711 -22.18 -9.22 -26.72
CA VAL A 711 -20.73 -9.08 -26.73
C VAL A 711 -20.30 -8.91 -28.17
N GLY A 712 -19.97 -7.68 -28.55
CA GLY A 712 -19.70 -7.35 -29.94
C GLY A 712 -20.85 -7.74 -30.87
N ALA A 713 -20.50 -8.16 -32.11
CA ALA A 713 -21.49 -8.58 -33.12
C ALA A 713 -21.78 -10.10 -33.12
N PHE A 714 -21.12 -10.87 -32.25
CA PHE A 714 -21.03 -12.32 -32.42
C PHE A 714 -21.78 -13.14 -31.39
N SER A 715 -22.07 -12.58 -30.23
CA SER A 715 -22.72 -13.32 -29.15
C SER A 715 -23.81 -12.45 -28.51
N SER A 716 -25.00 -13.01 -28.31
CA SER A 716 -26.07 -12.33 -27.61
C SER A 716 -27.00 -13.30 -26.90
N ALA A 717 -27.60 -12.84 -25.81
CA ALA A 717 -28.58 -13.54 -25.00
C ALA A 717 -29.65 -12.56 -24.51
N GLU A 718 -30.77 -13.07 -23.99
CA GLU A 718 -31.80 -12.26 -23.35
C GLU A 718 -31.76 -12.46 -21.84
N LEU A 719 -31.80 -11.38 -21.08
CA LEU A 719 -31.97 -11.35 -19.64
C LEU A 719 -33.44 -10.96 -19.34
N VAL A 720 -34.20 -11.88 -18.83
CA VAL A 720 -35.61 -11.69 -18.51
C VAL A 720 -35.71 -11.14 -17.08
N LEU A 721 -36.29 -9.98 -16.95
CA LEU A 721 -36.57 -9.33 -15.69
C LEU A 721 -37.99 -9.66 -15.22
N SER A 722 -38.19 -9.85 -13.94
CA SER A 722 -39.50 -10.02 -13.33
C SER A 722 -39.79 -8.85 -12.38
N ASP A 723 -41.04 -8.65 -12.00
CA ASP A 723 -41.36 -7.79 -10.88
C ASP A 723 -40.71 -8.33 -9.62
N THR A 724 -39.90 -7.51 -8.99
CA THR A 724 -39.09 -7.91 -7.82
C THR A 724 -39.76 -7.51 -6.50
N GLY A 725 -40.89 -6.81 -6.54
CA GLY A 725 -41.59 -6.33 -5.35
C GLY A 725 -40.78 -5.33 -4.51
N GLY A 726 -39.78 -4.68 -5.11
CA GLY A 726 -38.87 -3.74 -4.43
C GLY A 726 -37.63 -4.36 -3.80
N GLU A 727 -37.38 -5.66 -4.02
CA GLU A 727 -36.16 -6.33 -3.56
C GLU A 727 -35.18 -6.52 -4.71
N TRP A 728 -33.90 -6.73 -4.41
CA TRP A 728 -32.91 -7.08 -5.41
C TRP A 728 -33.09 -8.54 -5.85
N ALA A 729 -33.11 -8.77 -7.14
CA ALA A 729 -33.19 -10.08 -7.75
C ALA A 729 -32.03 -10.30 -8.74
N GLN A 730 -31.86 -11.52 -9.20
CA GLN A 730 -30.85 -11.88 -10.18
C GLN A 730 -31.48 -12.56 -11.40
N THR A 731 -30.94 -12.29 -12.57
CA THR A 731 -31.24 -13.00 -13.81
C THR A 731 -29.92 -13.30 -14.52
N SER A 732 -29.84 -14.47 -15.16
CA SER A 732 -28.57 -14.93 -15.75
C SER A 732 -28.76 -15.43 -17.16
N ALA A 733 -27.73 -15.30 -17.98
CA ALA A 733 -27.64 -15.91 -19.30
C ALA A 733 -26.22 -16.45 -19.54
N GLN A 734 -26.15 -17.50 -20.38
CA GLN A 734 -24.84 -17.99 -20.81
C GLN A 734 -24.43 -17.33 -22.12
N ILE A 735 -23.18 -16.86 -22.17
CA ILE A 735 -22.62 -16.20 -23.34
C ILE A 735 -21.17 -16.67 -23.55
N HIS A 736 -20.72 -16.65 -24.78
CA HIS A 736 -19.33 -16.96 -25.11
C HIS A 736 -18.49 -15.70 -25.03
N LEU A 737 -17.40 -15.71 -24.23
CA LEU A 737 -16.39 -14.66 -24.14
C LEU A 737 -15.06 -15.18 -24.68
N ASN A 738 -14.30 -14.27 -25.27
CA ASN A 738 -12.94 -14.56 -25.73
C ASN A 738 -11.92 -14.15 -24.65
N LYS A 739 -10.82 -14.87 -24.56
CA LYS A 739 -9.71 -14.47 -23.70
C LYS A 739 -9.31 -13.01 -23.94
N GLY A 740 -9.14 -12.24 -22.86
CA GLY A 740 -8.85 -10.81 -22.91
C GLY A 740 -10.11 -9.97 -22.76
N GLU A 741 -10.08 -8.74 -23.24
CA GLU A 741 -11.14 -7.75 -23.10
C GLU A 741 -12.40 -8.11 -23.91
N ASN A 742 -13.56 -8.00 -23.26
CA ASN A 742 -14.88 -8.24 -23.84
C ASN A 742 -15.82 -7.10 -23.45
N LEU A 743 -16.22 -6.29 -24.41
CA LEU A 743 -17.20 -5.23 -24.18
C LEU A 743 -18.62 -5.86 -24.13
N LEU A 744 -19.22 -5.86 -22.97
CA LEU A 744 -20.59 -6.28 -22.72
C LEU A 744 -21.52 -5.08 -22.86
N THR A 745 -22.64 -5.27 -23.54
CA THR A 745 -23.67 -4.25 -23.72
C THR A 745 -25.03 -4.81 -23.29
N LEU A 746 -25.76 -4.06 -22.48
CA LEU A 746 -27.15 -4.30 -22.13
C LEU A 746 -28.03 -3.29 -22.82
N ASP A 747 -28.86 -3.70 -23.72
CA ASP A 747 -29.78 -2.86 -24.49
C ASP A 747 -31.23 -3.13 -24.07
N ALA A 748 -31.98 -2.09 -23.82
CA ALA A 748 -33.43 -2.20 -23.73
C ALA A 748 -34.08 -2.37 -25.11
N ASN A 749 -35.02 -3.30 -25.26
CA ASN A 749 -35.79 -3.53 -26.48
C ASN A 749 -36.96 -2.53 -26.58
N GLY A 750 -36.66 -1.24 -26.72
CA GLY A 750 -37.65 -0.14 -26.69
C GLY A 750 -37.63 0.58 -25.34
N ALA A 751 -38.71 1.26 -25.01
CA ALA A 751 -38.88 1.87 -23.70
C ALA A 751 -39.15 0.75 -22.65
N LEU A 752 -38.51 0.81 -21.52
CA LEU A 752 -38.80 -0.10 -20.41
C LEU A 752 -40.19 0.16 -19.82
N SER A 753 -40.83 -0.89 -19.34
CA SER A 753 -42.20 -0.83 -18.82
C SER A 753 -42.28 -0.20 -17.43
N SER A 754 -41.15 -0.09 -16.75
CA SER A 754 -40.99 0.56 -15.42
C SER A 754 -39.54 0.98 -15.23
N ASN A 755 -39.31 1.77 -14.19
CA ASN A 755 -37.93 1.98 -13.75
C ASN A 755 -37.26 0.67 -13.38
N VAL A 756 -36.15 0.38 -14.04
CA VAL A 756 -35.27 -0.74 -13.71
C VAL A 756 -34.01 -0.16 -13.08
N CYS A 757 -33.66 -0.66 -11.90
CA CYS A 757 -32.38 -0.37 -11.28
C CYS A 757 -31.44 -1.56 -11.51
N ILE A 758 -30.20 -1.30 -11.85
CA ILE A 758 -29.16 -2.31 -11.95
C ILE A 758 -28.06 -2.01 -10.95
N ASP A 759 -27.59 -3.05 -10.28
CA ASP A 759 -26.62 -2.99 -9.20
C ASP A 759 -25.23 -3.41 -9.68
N ASN A 760 -25.13 -4.61 -10.18
CA ASN A 760 -23.88 -5.16 -10.70
C ASN A 760 -24.09 -6.21 -11.78
N ILE A 761 -23.01 -6.51 -12.48
CA ILE A 761 -22.86 -7.69 -13.33
C ILE A 761 -21.78 -8.58 -12.76
N THR A 762 -22.07 -9.88 -12.60
CA THR A 762 -21.07 -10.89 -12.30
C THR A 762 -20.85 -11.83 -13.48
N ILE A 763 -19.61 -12.30 -13.62
CA ILE A 763 -19.20 -13.18 -14.71
C ILE A 763 -18.47 -14.38 -14.11
N ASP A 764 -19.05 -15.58 -14.32
CA ASP A 764 -18.47 -16.84 -13.86
C ASP A 764 -18.16 -17.75 -15.04
N PHE A 765 -16.97 -18.32 -15.04
CA PHE A 765 -16.60 -19.32 -16.03
C PHE A 765 -17.43 -20.60 -15.83
N VAL A 766 -18.10 -21.04 -16.92
CA VAL A 766 -18.78 -22.33 -16.90
C VAL A 766 -17.76 -23.41 -17.21
N GLU A 767 -17.25 -24.05 -16.19
CA GLU A 767 -16.46 -25.26 -16.40
C GLU A 767 -17.25 -26.21 -17.31
N ALA A 768 -16.69 -26.55 -18.48
CA ALA A 768 -17.22 -27.61 -19.31
C ALA A 768 -17.24 -28.86 -18.42
N GLY A 769 -18.42 -29.19 -17.89
CA GLY A 769 -18.57 -30.33 -16.98
C GLY A 769 -17.87 -31.49 -17.66
N THR A 770 -16.82 -31.99 -17.02
CA THR A 770 -16.06 -33.14 -17.49
C THR A 770 -17.11 -34.21 -17.71
N ASN A 771 -17.44 -34.40 -18.98
CA ASN A 771 -18.45 -35.40 -19.34
C ASN A 771 -17.79 -36.74 -19.04
N ILE A 772 -17.90 -37.16 -17.78
CA ILE A 772 -17.32 -38.39 -17.24
C ILE A 772 -17.97 -39.62 -17.92
N MET A 773 -19.10 -39.42 -18.68
CA MET A 773 -19.77 -40.46 -19.39
C MET A 773 -18.90 -41.21 -20.40
N PRO A 774 -18.07 -40.58 -21.23
CA PRO A 774 -17.16 -41.33 -22.09
C PRO A 774 -16.10 -42.10 -21.30
N LEU A 775 -15.57 -41.51 -20.24
CA LEU A 775 -14.60 -42.20 -19.37
C LEU A 775 -15.26 -43.35 -18.58
N LEU A 776 -16.46 -43.14 -18.09
CA LEU A 776 -17.25 -44.17 -17.40
C LEU A 776 -17.62 -45.31 -18.36
N ILE A 777 -18.02 -45.01 -19.61
CA ILE A 777 -18.32 -46.02 -20.64
C ILE A 777 -17.03 -46.79 -20.99
N ILE A 778 -15.89 -46.14 -21.12
CA ILE A 778 -14.61 -46.82 -21.34
C ILE A 778 -14.23 -47.69 -20.15
N CYS A 779 -14.37 -47.23 -18.94
CA CYS A 779 -14.11 -48.03 -17.74
C CYS A 779 -15.07 -49.23 -17.62
N ILE A 780 -16.36 -49.08 -17.89
CA ILE A 780 -17.34 -50.18 -17.89
C ILE A 780 -17.00 -51.17 -18.99
N ALA A 781 -16.60 -50.71 -20.19
CA ALA A 781 -16.20 -51.58 -21.29
C ALA A 781 -14.92 -52.39 -20.94
N VAL A 782 -13.93 -51.77 -20.34
CA VAL A 782 -12.72 -52.47 -19.86
C VAL A 782 -13.02 -53.49 -18.81
N VAL A 783 -13.86 -53.17 -17.81
CA VAL A 783 -14.30 -54.12 -16.77
C VAL A 783 -15.06 -55.30 -17.39
N ALA A 784 -15.92 -55.06 -18.34
CA ALA A 784 -16.67 -56.12 -19.06
C ALA A 784 -15.71 -57.04 -19.85
N VAL A 785 -14.73 -56.52 -20.53
CA VAL A 785 -13.72 -57.32 -21.25
C VAL A 785 -12.87 -58.12 -20.29
N VAL A 786 -12.47 -57.58 -19.16
CA VAL A 786 -11.70 -58.31 -18.12
C VAL A 786 -12.52 -59.44 -17.54
N LEU A 787 -13.80 -59.24 -17.28
CA LEU A 787 -14.73 -60.28 -16.79
C LEU A 787 -14.94 -61.40 -17.84
N ILE A 788 -15.09 -61.04 -19.09
CA ILE A 788 -15.20 -62.01 -20.18
C ILE A 788 -13.94 -62.86 -20.30
N VAL A 789 -12.76 -62.23 -20.24
CA VAL A 789 -11.49 -62.96 -20.29
C VAL A 789 -11.34 -63.91 -19.08
N ALA A 790 -11.71 -63.42 -17.88
CA ALA A 790 -11.68 -64.21 -16.67
C ALA A 790 -12.62 -65.45 -16.77
N ILE A 791 -13.82 -65.30 -17.31
CA ILE A 791 -14.78 -66.37 -17.56
C ILE A 791 -14.21 -67.38 -18.58
N ILE A 792 -13.61 -66.92 -19.68
CA ILE A 792 -13.01 -67.76 -20.69
C ILE A 792 -11.87 -68.57 -20.08
N VAL A 793 -11.01 -67.94 -19.30
CA VAL A 793 -9.89 -68.60 -18.59
C VAL A 793 -10.47 -69.65 -17.62
N LEU A 794 -11.50 -69.30 -16.86
CA LEU A 794 -12.17 -70.27 -15.95
C LEU A 794 -12.73 -71.47 -16.68
N ILE A 795 -13.38 -71.27 -17.83
CA ILE A 795 -13.94 -72.36 -18.68
C ILE A 795 -12.80 -73.21 -19.26
N CYS A 796 -11.72 -72.63 -19.71
CA CYS A 796 -10.54 -73.33 -20.19
C CYS A 796 -9.88 -74.17 -19.13
N VAL A 797 -9.77 -73.66 -17.94
CA VAL A 797 -9.15 -74.36 -16.79
C VAL A 797 -10.05 -75.49 -16.31
N THR A 798 -11.37 -75.29 -16.27
CA THR A 798 -12.34 -76.36 -15.92
C THR A 798 -12.42 -77.43 -16.95
N LYS A 799 -12.31 -77.11 -18.24
CA LYS A 799 -12.22 -78.09 -19.34
C LYS A 799 -10.93 -78.94 -19.30
N LYS A 800 -9.79 -78.27 -18.91
CA LYS A 800 -8.51 -78.95 -18.78
C LYS A 800 -8.47 -79.88 -17.55
N SER A 801 -9.13 -79.48 -16.44
CA SER A 801 -9.31 -80.31 -15.24
C SER A 801 -10.19 -81.53 -15.49
N LYS A 802 -11.24 -81.40 -16.29
CA LYS A 802 -12.07 -82.57 -16.66
C LYS A 802 -11.36 -83.57 -17.60
N LYS A 803 -10.46 -83.13 -18.46
CA LYS A 803 -9.60 -84.01 -19.31
C LYS A 803 -8.50 -84.74 -18.54
N SER A 804 -8.04 -84.12 -17.43
CA SER A 804 -7.01 -84.74 -16.55
C SER A 804 -7.58 -85.79 -15.58
N LYS A 805 -8.92 -85.83 -15.37
CA LYS A 805 -9.59 -86.89 -14.55
C LYS A 805 -10.13 -88.03 -15.38
N ALA A 806 -9.97 -88.00 -16.72
CA ALA A 806 -10.42 -89.06 -17.65
C ALA A 806 -9.20 -89.74 -18.31
N LYS A 807 -8.01 -89.66 -17.80
CA LYS A 807 -6.85 -90.48 -18.14
C LYS A 807 -6.34 -91.20 -16.86
#